data_e28ca42e38c32aeba55550622080ef3b
#
_entry.id   e28ca42e38c32aeba55550622080ef3b
#
_cell.length_a   1.000
_cell.length_b   1.000
_cell.length_c   1.000
_cell.angle_alpha   90.00
_cell.angle_beta   90.00
_cell.angle_gamma   90.00
#
_symmetry.space_group_name_H-M   'P 1'
#
loop_
_entity.id
_entity.type
_entity.pdbx_description
1 polymer ?
#
loop_
_entity_poly.entity_id
_entity_poly.type
_entity_poly.pdbx_seq_one_letter_code
_entity_poly.pdbx_strand_id
1 'polypeptide(L)'
;MAVALGLCFVGAALAAETGGLRIAVTGNNGAPLVGATVKVSSPSSLVSKTGVTSADGTVNLVGLDPATNYTVEVVAPGYENYKSGNVAVVSGKNLSVGYALGEKSLDTVVVTGKSLAAVDTTSATVSTVLTLEQVEALPTARSYQSYLQLVPGVKPSSGGNPSSKSGVNYADIGGATGASTDNLYYIDGVNVTDPLTGTFGANLNSEIIQEMQVLTGGVPAEFAGGSGLISKVITKSGGNEFHGSVNYYMQNSNLVAKNKHLAANEFSTYDAAVTLGGPIVKDKLWFFASYQKKNHEEDVTDAVTQAFMRTVTRESKLAFGKLTWQFTPNDRLVATFFNDPTTISGSLNPAVVNSRSNITQQGGDNYKLDYTHDWDNFSVSAYAFKHEGELSTLPSTSDPFNNVAYHTDRTLKTVADLNMGGAGSKTVTNRDNKEFGLNFDWYITSGWGDHTIRAGALRSEGSYTEQIAYLGAGAAGARYTSIGLADSGTTMQQFFSSAYGWRGTRSINSTDLARLRAATGMTDAQLLATRFTDTAGNPDGQVNVYRILQSANEGLAYTVVNKQSAFFIQDQWTLGQWSANIGARFEQNEMVNSAGGTINKFDWDVAPRVSLTYDLDGTGRSKIWGFFGRYYDPIRADMADFAGAITGPTYDEQINVNGTWYTFRQRGPGDAAVASTTKTPYTDEIMVGYATTYGTDIGFSIALTGRKTRDLLEDYDLSLYSDPSTPCGSEGLACPTSPYYLPYSYFGLDGNANVNYVLATLKGGKRDYIGMEVTLQKFKTDNWQAAASYTFNGASGNSNSDGNADYQGDWIALDPRAPNQYGPQPGNIKHQFKAWGSYEFPFGLELSGVFNWNSGALYSRTWATSGRNLPEMVEVPYEDGKVVDTWIVPGAVGGENGPAYYTLDVRAKYSRPVGFGKVEVFLDVFNILDKQSPTAEMDLLAGNGVYQFGQPTAWVLPRRAYLGVRYTF
;
A
#
# COMPACT_ATOMS: atom_id res chain seq x y z
N MET A 1 1.82 10.76 -50.63
CA MET A 1 2.73 11.01 -49.50
C MET A 1 2.00 11.82 -48.41
N ALA A 2 0.82 11.42 -48.04
CA ALA A 2 -0.06 12.13 -47.09
C ALA A 2 -1.04 11.19 -46.35
N VAL A 3 -0.65 9.91 -46.12
CA VAL A 3 -1.47 8.90 -45.39
C VAL A 3 -0.69 8.21 -44.24
N ALA A 4 0.57 8.60 -44.00
CA ALA A 4 1.43 7.95 -43.02
C ALA A 4 1.64 8.76 -41.71
N LEU A 5 0.83 9.76 -41.41
CA LEU A 5 0.98 10.63 -40.21
C LEU A 5 -0.22 10.56 -39.23
N GLY A 6 -1.11 9.59 -39.38
CA GLY A 6 -2.35 9.52 -38.60
C GLY A 6 -2.40 8.41 -37.53
N LEU A 7 -1.29 7.78 -37.14
CA LEU A 7 -1.27 6.63 -36.24
C LEU A 7 -0.30 6.72 -35.07
N CYS A 8 0.13 7.89 -34.67
CA CYS A 8 0.96 8.09 -33.50
C CYS A 8 0.28 9.07 -32.57
N PHE A 9 -0.40 8.62 -31.57
CA PHE A 9 -0.63 9.30 -30.28
C PHE A 9 -1.70 8.56 -29.46
N VAL A 10 -1.34 7.37 -28.98
CA VAL A 10 -1.91 6.87 -27.71
C VAL A 10 -0.75 6.17 -27.00
N GLY A 11 -0.30 6.77 -26.00
CA GLY A 11 0.81 6.62 -25.21
C GLY A 11 0.93 5.80 -24.09
N ALA A 12 1.53 5.65 -23.14
CA ALA A 12 2.27 5.23 -22.33
C ALA A 12 3.03 4.97 -21.12
N ALA A 13 3.83 4.74 -20.47
CA ALA A 13 5.08 4.66 -19.71
C ALA A 13 5.15 3.88 -18.43
N LEU A 14 6.10 2.97 -18.31
CA LEU A 14 6.98 2.76 -17.13
C LEU A 14 8.35 2.19 -17.55
N ALA A 15 9.40 2.53 -16.78
CA ALA A 15 10.79 2.23 -17.09
C ALA A 15 11.09 0.74 -17.23
N ALA A 16 12.06 0.43 -18.08
CA ALA A 16 12.66 -0.91 -18.16
C ALA A 16 13.25 -1.32 -16.80
N GLU A 17 13.02 -2.55 -16.38
CA GLU A 17 13.51 -3.11 -15.11
C GLU A 17 14.99 -3.47 -15.15
N THR A 18 15.77 -2.80 -15.96
CA THR A 18 17.20 -3.00 -16.13
C THR A 18 17.99 -1.94 -15.39
N GLY A 19 19.21 -2.26 -15.07
CA GLY A 19 20.20 -1.34 -14.52
C GLY A 19 21.35 -1.09 -15.50
N GLY A 20 22.34 -0.32 -15.06
CA GLY A 20 23.54 -0.06 -15.82
C GLY A 20 24.79 -0.03 -14.95
N LEU A 21 25.95 -0.12 -15.61
CA LEU A 21 27.27 0.10 -15.04
C LEU A 21 28.01 1.15 -15.84
N ARG A 22 28.43 2.23 -15.19
CA ARG A 22 29.42 3.16 -15.70
C ARG A 22 30.79 2.70 -15.23
N ILE A 23 31.62 2.29 -16.15
CA ILE A 23 32.93 1.67 -15.84
C ILE A 23 34.03 2.64 -16.25
N ALA A 24 34.80 3.09 -15.25
CA ALA A 24 35.99 3.89 -15.47
C ALA A 24 37.22 3.00 -15.45
N VAL A 25 38.05 3.08 -16.50
CA VAL A 25 39.28 2.30 -16.62
C VAL A 25 40.49 3.25 -16.66
N THR A 26 41.39 3.08 -15.72
CA THR A 26 42.62 3.89 -15.62
C THR A 26 43.89 3.00 -15.59
N GLY A 27 45.02 3.55 -15.96
CA GLY A 27 46.30 2.93 -15.65
C GLY A 27 46.68 3.15 -14.16
N ASN A 28 47.68 2.46 -13.65
CA ASN A 28 48.17 2.62 -12.28
C ASN A 28 48.68 4.03 -11.95
N ASN A 29 48.94 4.85 -12.95
CA ASN A 29 49.29 6.27 -12.82
C ASN A 29 48.05 7.20 -12.74
N GLY A 30 46.83 6.63 -12.74
CA GLY A 30 45.58 7.37 -12.73
C GLY A 30 45.16 7.94 -14.09
N ALA A 31 45.94 7.74 -15.16
CA ALA A 31 45.56 8.22 -16.48
C ALA A 31 44.41 7.38 -17.10
N PRO A 32 43.41 8.00 -17.76
CA PRO A 32 42.34 7.26 -18.38
C PRO A 32 42.82 6.38 -19.53
N LEU A 33 42.30 5.15 -19.61
CA LEU A 33 42.61 4.21 -20.68
C LEU A 33 41.55 4.24 -21.75
N VAL A 34 41.89 4.87 -22.89
CA VAL A 34 41.03 4.97 -24.07
C VAL A 34 41.14 3.66 -24.88
N GLY A 35 39.99 3.20 -25.38
CA GLY A 35 39.92 2.02 -26.25
C GLY A 35 40.03 0.67 -25.50
N ALA A 36 39.93 0.67 -24.17
CA ALA A 36 39.83 -0.57 -23.42
C ALA A 36 38.49 -1.27 -23.68
N THR A 37 38.52 -2.56 -23.96
CA THR A 37 37.30 -3.37 -24.13
C THR A 37 36.82 -3.86 -22.78
N VAL A 38 35.61 -3.59 -22.44
CA VAL A 38 34.92 -3.99 -21.20
C VAL A 38 33.79 -4.93 -21.54
N LYS A 39 33.78 -6.12 -20.96
CA LYS A 39 32.71 -7.11 -21.05
C LYS A 39 32.09 -7.34 -19.69
N VAL A 40 30.77 -7.31 -19.63
CA VAL A 40 29.97 -7.55 -18.41
C VAL A 40 29.04 -8.73 -18.64
N SER A 41 29.10 -9.73 -17.78
CA SER A 41 28.25 -10.93 -17.86
C SER A 41 27.96 -11.50 -16.48
N SER A 42 26.82 -12.17 -16.31
CA SER A 42 26.45 -12.86 -15.06
C SER A 42 25.81 -14.20 -15.37
N PRO A 43 26.06 -15.24 -14.55
CA PRO A 43 25.35 -16.51 -14.65
C PRO A 43 23.85 -16.38 -14.36
N SER A 44 23.47 -15.37 -13.56
CA SER A 44 22.07 -15.10 -13.19
C SER A 44 21.36 -14.16 -14.17
N SER A 45 22.08 -13.58 -15.14
CA SER A 45 21.51 -12.67 -16.14
C SER A 45 21.59 -13.29 -17.52
N LEU A 46 20.55 -13.07 -18.32
CA LEU A 46 20.50 -13.49 -19.72
C LEU A 46 21.27 -12.52 -20.64
N VAL A 47 21.61 -11.34 -20.13
CA VAL A 47 22.25 -10.25 -20.87
C VAL A 47 23.73 -10.18 -20.57
N SER A 48 24.55 -10.25 -21.63
CA SER A 48 25.98 -9.91 -21.61
C SER A 48 26.21 -8.73 -22.53
N LYS A 49 26.86 -7.67 -22.03
CA LYS A 49 27.17 -6.47 -22.81
C LYS A 49 28.66 -6.28 -22.91
N THR A 50 29.11 -5.76 -24.05
CA THR A 50 30.49 -5.38 -24.31
C THR A 50 30.55 -3.97 -24.86
N GLY A 51 31.45 -3.15 -24.34
CA GLY A 51 31.67 -1.79 -24.82
C GLY A 51 33.13 -1.42 -24.80
N VAL A 52 33.47 -0.25 -25.34
CA VAL A 52 34.84 0.26 -25.44
C VAL A 52 34.92 1.62 -24.76
N THR A 53 35.95 1.86 -23.95
CA THR A 53 36.10 3.11 -23.21
C THR A 53 36.37 4.29 -24.14
N SER A 54 35.73 5.42 -23.85
CA SER A 54 35.81 6.72 -24.51
C SER A 54 37.11 7.48 -24.13
N ALA A 55 37.25 8.72 -24.61
CA ALA A 55 38.42 9.55 -24.39
C ALA A 55 38.72 9.87 -22.93
N ASP A 56 37.75 9.80 -22.06
CA ASP A 56 37.85 9.96 -20.60
C ASP A 56 38.09 8.64 -19.86
N GLY A 57 38.30 7.53 -20.59
CA GLY A 57 38.50 6.20 -20.01
C GLY A 57 37.23 5.55 -19.49
N THR A 58 36.05 6.07 -19.80
CA THR A 58 34.78 5.50 -19.30
C THR A 58 33.99 4.78 -20.40
N VAL A 59 33.19 3.80 -19.99
CA VAL A 59 32.15 3.15 -20.82
C VAL A 59 30.89 2.98 -20.01
N ASN A 60 29.75 3.20 -20.65
CA ASN A 60 28.44 3.05 -20.04
C ASN A 60 27.75 1.81 -20.63
N LEU A 61 27.47 0.80 -19.81
CA LEU A 61 26.80 -0.44 -20.19
C LEU A 61 25.44 -0.51 -19.50
N VAL A 62 24.39 -0.25 -20.25
CA VAL A 62 23.00 -0.17 -19.79
C VAL A 62 22.17 -1.33 -20.31
N GLY A 63 20.93 -1.52 -19.78
CA GLY A 63 20.07 -2.63 -20.16
C GLY A 63 20.56 -3.98 -19.61
N LEU A 64 21.19 -3.98 -18.43
CA LEU A 64 21.62 -5.17 -17.71
C LEU A 64 20.51 -5.62 -16.75
N ASP A 65 20.25 -6.93 -16.67
CA ASP A 65 19.30 -7.46 -15.69
C ASP A 65 19.83 -7.29 -14.26
N PRO A 66 19.00 -6.96 -13.26
CA PRO A 66 19.43 -6.86 -11.86
C PRO A 66 20.00 -8.19 -11.33
N ALA A 67 21.22 -8.17 -10.84
CA ALA A 67 21.88 -9.31 -10.20
C ALA A 67 23.11 -8.84 -9.41
N THR A 68 23.55 -9.64 -8.43
CA THR A 68 24.68 -9.32 -7.56
C THR A 68 26.00 -10.04 -7.95
N ASN A 69 25.96 -10.84 -9.00
CA ASN A 69 27.05 -11.75 -9.38
C ASN A 69 27.63 -11.48 -10.78
N TYR A 70 27.56 -10.23 -11.24
CA TYR A 70 28.19 -9.86 -12.51
C TYR A 70 29.71 -9.98 -12.42
N THR A 71 30.28 -10.45 -13.52
CA THR A 71 31.70 -10.42 -13.79
C THR A 71 31.99 -9.32 -14.80
N VAL A 72 32.93 -8.43 -14.48
CA VAL A 72 33.46 -7.41 -15.36
C VAL A 72 34.85 -7.86 -15.82
N GLU A 73 35.05 -8.01 -17.11
CA GLU A 73 36.30 -8.31 -17.75
C GLU A 73 36.79 -7.10 -18.54
N VAL A 74 38.02 -6.63 -18.26
CA VAL A 74 38.61 -5.45 -18.92
C VAL A 74 39.90 -5.88 -19.63
N VAL A 75 39.99 -5.54 -20.91
CA VAL A 75 41.14 -5.81 -21.76
C VAL A 75 41.59 -4.51 -22.43
N ALA A 76 42.82 -4.10 -22.19
CA ALA A 76 43.41 -2.92 -22.84
C ALA A 76 44.80 -3.27 -23.45
N PRO A 77 45.11 -2.77 -24.65
CA PRO A 77 46.43 -3.02 -25.27
C PRO A 77 47.57 -2.48 -24.42
N GLY A 78 48.52 -3.35 -24.08
CA GLY A 78 49.69 -2.98 -23.27
C GLY A 78 49.49 -3.12 -21.75
N TYR A 79 48.29 -3.46 -21.30
CA TYR A 79 47.94 -3.65 -19.90
C TYR A 79 47.57 -5.10 -19.57
N GLU A 80 47.61 -5.44 -18.30
CA GLU A 80 47.15 -6.75 -17.83
C GLU A 80 45.65 -6.89 -17.94
N ASN A 81 45.18 -8.11 -18.28
CA ASN A 81 43.76 -8.38 -18.29
C ASN A 81 43.22 -8.35 -16.85
N TYR A 82 42.14 -7.61 -16.64
CA TYR A 82 41.50 -7.47 -15.34
C TYR A 82 40.16 -8.20 -15.32
N LYS A 83 39.87 -8.90 -14.23
CA LYS A 83 38.59 -9.56 -14.01
C LYS A 83 38.10 -9.30 -12.59
N SER A 84 36.93 -8.73 -12.44
CA SER A 84 36.25 -8.51 -11.16
C SER A 84 34.93 -9.29 -11.13
N GLY A 85 34.69 -10.05 -10.08
CA GLY A 85 33.43 -10.74 -9.83
C GLY A 85 32.58 -10.04 -8.76
N ASN A 86 31.32 -10.49 -8.62
CA ASN A 86 30.37 -10.01 -7.63
C ASN A 86 30.05 -8.50 -7.74
N VAL A 87 29.99 -8.00 -8.95
CA VAL A 87 29.53 -6.62 -9.23
C VAL A 87 28.01 -6.63 -9.25
N ALA A 88 27.39 -5.75 -8.48
CA ALA A 88 25.94 -5.63 -8.43
C ALA A 88 25.43 -4.71 -9.55
N VAL A 89 24.36 -5.13 -10.21
CA VAL A 89 23.51 -4.31 -11.07
C VAL A 89 22.16 -4.20 -10.40
N VAL A 90 21.66 -2.97 -10.25
CA VAL A 90 20.40 -2.65 -9.55
C VAL A 90 19.46 -2.01 -10.54
N SER A 91 18.19 -2.42 -10.52
CA SER A 91 17.16 -1.88 -11.40
C SER A 91 17.02 -0.35 -11.29
N GLY A 92 16.95 0.31 -12.42
CA GLY A 92 16.80 1.76 -12.50
C GLY A 92 17.99 2.58 -12.03
N LYS A 93 19.14 1.94 -11.71
CA LYS A 93 20.38 2.61 -11.31
C LYS A 93 21.50 2.37 -12.31
N ASN A 94 22.32 3.40 -12.51
CA ASN A 94 23.57 3.30 -13.25
C ASN A 94 24.72 3.45 -12.26
N LEU A 95 25.27 2.32 -11.77
CA LEU A 95 26.30 2.30 -10.75
C LEU A 95 27.69 2.55 -11.35
N SER A 96 28.48 3.41 -10.71
CA SER A 96 29.86 3.69 -11.14
C SER A 96 30.84 2.73 -10.48
N VAL A 97 31.70 2.09 -11.28
CA VAL A 97 32.79 1.23 -10.82
C VAL A 97 34.09 1.62 -11.51
N GLY A 98 35.19 1.65 -10.76
CA GLY A 98 36.50 2.03 -11.26
C GLY A 98 37.50 0.86 -11.22
N TYR A 99 38.30 0.72 -12.29
CA TYR A 99 39.35 -0.29 -12.41
C TYR A 99 40.67 0.35 -12.83
N ALA A 100 41.74 0.11 -12.07
CA ALA A 100 43.09 0.50 -12.41
C ALA A 100 43.88 -0.71 -12.91
N LEU A 101 44.42 -0.63 -14.11
CA LEU A 101 45.15 -1.71 -14.74
C LEU A 101 46.68 -1.48 -14.65
N GLY A 102 47.43 -2.55 -14.30
CA GLY A 102 48.87 -2.57 -14.39
C GLY A 102 49.38 -2.70 -15.84
N GLU A 103 50.56 -2.14 -16.16
CA GLU A 103 51.20 -2.41 -17.42
C GLU A 103 51.57 -3.90 -17.54
N LYS A 104 51.44 -4.46 -18.74
CA LYS A 104 51.63 -5.88 -18.99
C LYS A 104 53.05 -6.32 -18.67
N SER A 105 53.19 -7.11 -17.62
CA SER A 105 54.44 -7.84 -17.29
C SER A 105 54.51 -9.15 -18.09
N LEU A 106 55.72 -9.75 -18.21
CA LEU A 106 55.96 -10.98 -19.00
C LEU A 106 55.16 -12.20 -18.51
N ASP A 107 54.59 -12.17 -17.30
CA ASP A 107 53.75 -13.22 -16.73
C ASP A 107 52.29 -12.72 -16.71
N THR A 108 51.37 -13.54 -17.24
CA THR A 108 49.96 -13.24 -17.28
C THR A 108 49.34 -13.39 -15.88
N VAL A 109 49.19 -12.31 -15.13
CA VAL A 109 48.48 -12.28 -13.85
C VAL A 109 47.06 -11.80 -14.10
N VAL A 110 46.07 -12.62 -13.75
CA VAL A 110 44.66 -12.19 -13.65
C VAL A 110 44.47 -11.57 -12.26
N VAL A 111 44.38 -10.26 -12.21
CA VAL A 111 44.08 -9.57 -10.95
C VAL A 111 42.59 -9.71 -10.65
N THR A 112 42.29 -10.43 -9.58
CA THR A 112 40.93 -10.53 -9.06
C THR A 112 40.70 -9.41 -8.03
N GLY A 113 40.01 -8.37 -8.41
CA GLY A 113 39.64 -7.28 -7.49
C GLY A 113 38.34 -7.58 -6.75
N LYS A 114 38.19 -7.07 -5.51
CA LYS A 114 36.90 -7.02 -4.83
C LYS A 114 36.09 -5.85 -5.40
N SER A 115 34.80 -6.06 -5.64
CA SER A 115 33.89 -4.97 -6.02
C SER A 115 33.84 -3.90 -4.92
N LEU A 116 33.85 -2.64 -5.32
CA LEU A 116 33.63 -1.52 -4.41
C LEU A 116 32.11 -1.38 -4.16
N ALA A 117 31.73 -1.04 -2.95
CA ALA A 117 30.38 -0.54 -2.68
C ALA A 117 30.21 0.77 -3.46
N ALA A 118 29.40 0.75 -4.50
CA ALA A 118 29.24 1.90 -5.38
C ALA A 118 28.18 2.85 -4.82
N VAL A 119 28.50 4.14 -4.76
CA VAL A 119 27.53 5.20 -4.56
C VAL A 119 26.96 5.58 -5.94
N ASP A 120 25.64 5.56 -6.11
CA ASP A 120 25.01 6.07 -7.33
C ASP A 120 25.14 7.60 -7.36
N THR A 121 26.17 8.10 -8.06
CA THR A 121 26.45 9.54 -8.17
C THR A 121 25.57 10.26 -9.18
N THR A 122 24.68 9.55 -9.87
CA THR A 122 23.85 10.10 -10.96
C THR A 122 22.42 10.39 -10.56
N SER A 123 22.00 9.94 -9.38
CA SER A 123 20.62 10.09 -8.88
C SER A 123 20.57 10.69 -7.47
N ALA A 124 19.53 11.47 -7.19
CA ALA A 124 19.17 11.97 -5.86
C ALA A 124 18.08 11.12 -5.18
N THR A 125 17.69 10.01 -5.77
CA THR A 125 16.65 9.12 -5.22
C THR A 125 17.13 8.47 -3.93
N VAL A 126 16.33 8.59 -2.87
CA VAL A 126 16.53 7.82 -1.63
C VAL A 126 15.79 6.51 -1.77
N SER A 127 16.53 5.42 -1.74
CA SER A 127 15.96 4.08 -1.92
C SER A 127 16.73 3.03 -1.14
N THR A 128 16.00 2.02 -0.68
CA THR A 128 16.56 0.79 -0.11
C THR A 128 16.38 -0.35 -1.10
N VAL A 129 17.45 -1.08 -1.36
CA VAL A 129 17.44 -2.29 -2.18
C VAL A 129 17.60 -3.48 -1.26
N LEU A 130 16.67 -4.41 -1.31
CA LEU A 130 16.68 -5.68 -0.60
C LEU A 130 16.88 -6.80 -1.63
N THR A 131 18.06 -7.41 -1.62
CA THR A 131 18.35 -8.53 -2.50
C THR A 131 17.79 -9.84 -1.95
N LEU A 132 17.56 -10.82 -2.82
CA LEU A 132 17.14 -12.17 -2.43
C LEU A 132 18.04 -12.75 -1.31
N GLU A 133 19.36 -12.59 -1.42
CA GLU A 133 20.31 -13.09 -0.42
C GLU A 133 20.08 -12.48 0.96
N GLN A 134 19.83 -11.16 1.03
CA GLN A 134 19.54 -10.46 2.28
C GLN A 134 18.21 -10.93 2.90
N VAL A 135 17.16 -11.03 2.08
CA VAL A 135 15.84 -11.48 2.52
C VAL A 135 15.87 -12.92 3.02
N GLU A 136 16.63 -13.80 2.35
CA GLU A 136 16.78 -15.21 2.75
C GLU A 136 17.67 -15.39 3.98
N ALA A 137 18.55 -14.46 4.27
CA ALA A 137 19.41 -14.50 5.44
C ALA A 137 18.68 -14.07 6.73
N LEU A 138 17.67 -13.18 6.63
CA LEU A 138 17.07 -12.52 7.79
C LEU A 138 15.78 -13.20 8.28
N PRO A 139 15.44 -13.11 9.57
CA PRO A 139 14.17 -13.58 10.14
C PRO A 139 13.03 -12.64 9.69
N THR A 140 12.44 -12.94 8.55
CA THR A 140 11.35 -12.17 7.96
C THR A 140 10.15 -13.08 7.80
N ALA A 141 9.11 -13.01 8.46
CA ALA A 141 7.91 -13.90 8.44
C ALA A 141 7.42 -14.34 7.03
N ARG A 142 8.30 -14.31 6.01
CA ARG A 142 8.12 -14.76 4.61
C ARG A 142 6.94 -14.10 3.91
N SER A 143 6.66 -12.86 4.29
CA SER A 143 5.69 -12.03 3.60
C SER A 143 6.36 -10.80 3.00
N TYR A 144 5.86 -10.36 1.87
CA TYR A 144 6.30 -9.13 1.21
C TYR A 144 6.33 -7.92 2.16
N GLN A 145 5.31 -7.82 3.01
CA GLN A 145 5.18 -6.70 3.94
C GLN A 145 6.19 -6.76 5.08
N SER A 146 6.61 -7.94 5.49
CA SER A 146 7.68 -8.07 6.49
C SER A 146 9.04 -7.64 5.93
N TYR A 147 9.24 -7.73 4.61
CA TYR A 147 10.44 -7.19 3.96
C TYR A 147 10.42 -5.66 3.96
N LEU A 148 9.27 -5.03 3.73
CA LEU A 148 9.11 -3.58 3.82
C LEU A 148 9.46 -3.05 5.22
N GLN A 149 9.27 -3.84 6.29
CA GLN A 149 9.63 -3.44 7.64
C GLN A 149 11.15 -3.27 7.87
N LEU A 150 11.99 -3.82 6.99
CA LEU A 150 13.44 -3.61 7.02
C LEU A 150 13.84 -2.23 6.48
N VAL A 151 12.98 -1.59 5.70
CA VAL A 151 13.25 -0.30 5.05
C VAL A 151 13.19 0.83 6.08
N PRO A 152 14.15 1.79 6.05
CA PRO A 152 14.09 2.98 6.90
C PRO A 152 12.78 3.75 6.73
N GLY A 153 12.24 4.32 7.81
CA GLY A 153 11.03 5.15 7.78
C GLY A 153 9.71 4.39 7.62
N VAL A 154 9.72 3.13 7.25
CA VAL A 154 8.49 2.32 7.16
C VAL A 154 7.97 2.01 8.55
N LYS A 155 6.69 2.33 8.83
CA LYS A 155 6.06 2.06 10.12
C LYS A 155 5.95 0.56 10.39
N PRO A 156 6.04 0.11 11.66
CA PRO A 156 5.73 -1.25 12.02
C PRO A 156 4.25 -1.56 11.78
N SER A 157 3.98 -2.71 11.18
CA SER A 157 2.63 -3.20 10.97
C SER A 157 2.15 -3.94 12.23
N SER A 158 0.99 -3.57 12.76
CA SER A 158 0.45 -4.15 14.00
C SER A 158 -0.18 -5.53 13.82
N GLY A 159 -0.44 -5.99 12.62
CA GLY A 159 -1.15 -7.27 12.37
C GLY A 159 -0.45 -8.26 11.44
N GLY A 160 0.75 -8.00 11.04
CA GLY A 160 1.59 -8.97 10.33
C GLY A 160 1.54 -8.89 8.81
N ASN A 161 0.47 -9.12 8.11
CA ASN A 161 0.47 -9.22 6.65
C ASN A 161 -0.52 -8.24 6.00
N PRO A 162 -0.12 -7.04 5.67
CA PRO A 162 -1.00 -6.05 5.06
C PRO A 162 -1.29 -6.41 3.59
N SER A 163 -2.50 -6.77 3.34
CA SER A 163 -3.09 -6.85 2.02
C SER A 163 -4.44 -6.14 2.09
N SER A 164 -4.72 -5.23 1.17
CA SER A 164 -5.99 -4.53 1.11
C SER A 164 -7.18 -5.47 1.03
N LYS A 165 -7.01 -6.56 0.32
CA LYS A 165 -8.06 -7.54 0.08
C LYS A 165 -8.36 -8.40 1.30
N SER A 166 -7.40 -8.58 2.21
CA SER A 166 -7.60 -9.35 3.45
C SER A 166 -7.99 -8.51 4.66
N GLY A 167 -8.08 -7.18 4.52
CA GLY A 167 -8.42 -6.29 5.63
C GLY A 167 -7.38 -6.25 6.74
N VAL A 168 -6.11 -6.52 6.42
CA VAL A 168 -5.00 -6.56 7.36
C VAL A 168 -4.10 -5.34 7.14
N ASN A 169 -3.34 -4.97 8.15
CA ASN A 169 -2.55 -3.75 8.23
C ASN A 169 -1.59 -3.49 7.08
N TYR A 170 -1.29 -2.24 6.90
CA TYR A 170 -0.49 -1.70 5.81
C TYR A 170 0.89 -1.28 6.31
N ALA A 171 1.91 -1.41 5.46
CA ALA A 171 3.19 -0.79 5.70
C ALA A 171 3.13 0.66 5.22
N ASP A 172 3.28 1.59 6.14
CA ASP A 172 3.29 3.01 5.88
C ASP A 172 4.69 3.61 6.02
N ILE A 173 4.94 4.73 5.40
CA ILE A 173 6.01 5.63 5.80
C ILE A 173 5.55 6.34 7.08
N GLY A 174 6.38 6.27 8.11
CA GLY A 174 6.05 6.75 9.44
C GLY A 174 5.55 8.17 9.49
N GLY A 175 4.24 8.38 9.55
CA GLY A 175 3.60 9.67 9.71
C GLY A 175 3.94 10.73 8.67
N ALA A 176 4.66 10.37 7.64
CA ALA A 176 4.89 11.26 6.52
C ALA A 176 3.56 11.75 6.00
N THR A 177 3.27 12.33 5.12
CA THR A 177 1.97 12.66 4.57
C THR A 177 1.16 11.42 4.23
N GLY A 178 1.77 10.23 4.36
CA GLY A 178 1.26 9.02 3.80
C GLY A 178 0.40 8.19 4.74
N ALA A 179 -0.83 7.97 4.37
CA ALA A 179 -1.55 6.74 4.64
C ALA A 179 -0.97 5.60 3.79
N SER A 180 -1.33 4.36 4.08
CA SER A 180 -1.03 3.21 3.23
C SER A 180 -1.55 3.38 1.80
N THR A 181 -2.58 4.17 1.64
CA THR A 181 -3.22 4.53 0.36
C THR A 181 -2.39 5.45 -0.52
N ASP A 182 -1.37 6.11 0.02
CA ASP A 182 -0.44 6.95 -0.76
C ASP A 182 0.76 6.15 -1.32
N ASN A 183 0.87 4.88 -0.95
CA ASN A 183 1.91 3.98 -1.46
C ASN A 183 1.56 3.47 -2.86
N LEU A 184 2.59 3.18 -3.64
CA LEU A 184 2.45 2.52 -4.94
C LEU A 184 3.27 1.23 -4.98
N TYR A 185 2.70 0.21 -5.59
CA TYR A 185 3.27 -1.13 -5.63
C TYR A 185 3.41 -1.61 -7.06
N TYR A 186 4.64 -1.94 -7.44
CA TYR A 186 4.98 -2.43 -8.78
C TYR A 186 5.56 -3.84 -8.72
N ILE A 187 5.14 -4.70 -9.64
CA ILE A 187 5.74 -6.01 -9.89
C ILE A 187 6.14 -6.05 -11.36
N ASP A 188 7.43 -6.31 -11.62
CA ASP A 188 7.97 -6.30 -12.99
C ASP A 188 7.52 -5.06 -13.80
N GLY A 189 7.54 -3.87 -13.17
CA GLY A 189 7.23 -2.58 -13.79
C GLY A 189 5.74 -2.26 -13.99
N VAL A 190 4.81 -3.14 -13.63
CA VAL A 190 3.37 -2.82 -13.70
C VAL A 190 2.81 -2.49 -12.32
N ASN A 191 1.88 -1.54 -12.32
CA ASN A 191 1.22 -1.09 -11.11
C ASN A 191 0.16 -2.12 -10.65
N VAL A 192 0.43 -2.77 -9.51
CA VAL A 192 -0.47 -3.73 -8.84
C VAL A 192 -1.15 -3.13 -7.61
N THR A 193 -1.13 -1.82 -7.47
CA THR A 193 -1.91 -1.11 -6.47
C THR A 193 -3.40 -1.35 -6.72
N ASP A 194 -4.16 -1.64 -5.68
CA ASP A 194 -5.60 -1.87 -5.79
C ASP A 194 -6.29 -0.62 -6.35
N PRO A 195 -7.01 -0.71 -7.48
CA PRO A 195 -7.57 0.46 -8.14
C PRO A 195 -8.70 1.13 -7.35
N LEU A 196 -9.33 0.41 -6.42
CA LEU A 196 -10.38 0.95 -5.56
C LEU A 196 -9.78 1.63 -4.33
N THR A 197 -8.97 0.93 -3.56
CA THR A 197 -8.55 1.36 -2.22
C THR A 197 -7.17 2.02 -2.17
N GLY A 198 -6.39 1.96 -3.25
CA GLY A 198 -5.01 2.48 -3.25
C GLY A 198 -4.02 1.68 -2.40
N THR A 199 -4.42 0.52 -1.90
CA THR A 199 -3.57 -0.34 -1.08
C THR A 199 -2.92 -1.46 -1.91
N PHE A 200 -2.13 -2.35 -1.29
CA PHE A 200 -1.50 -3.45 -2.04
C PHE A 200 -2.54 -4.44 -2.59
N GLY A 201 -2.64 -4.53 -3.90
CA GLY A 201 -3.70 -5.25 -4.62
C GLY A 201 -3.45 -6.74 -4.89
N ALA A 202 -2.30 -7.30 -4.52
CA ALA A 202 -1.93 -8.69 -4.82
C ALA A 202 -1.47 -9.46 -3.58
N ASN A 203 -1.73 -10.79 -3.55
CA ASN A 203 -1.11 -11.67 -2.55
C ASN A 203 0.20 -12.23 -3.15
N LEU A 204 1.32 -11.58 -2.85
CA LEU A 204 2.58 -11.88 -3.48
C LEU A 204 3.17 -13.20 -2.99
N ASN A 205 3.56 -14.06 -3.94
CA ASN A 205 4.37 -15.23 -3.68
C ASN A 205 5.81 -14.81 -3.36
N SER A 206 6.26 -15.00 -2.12
CA SER A 206 7.59 -14.57 -1.68
C SER A 206 8.74 -15.30 -2.40
N GLU A 207 8.48 -16.47 -2.97
CA GLU A 207 9.50 -17.27 -3.67
C GLU A 207 9.88 -16.73 -5.05
N ILE A 208 9.06 -15.83 -5.62
CA ILE A 208 9.35 -15.25 -6.93
C ILE A 208 10.25 -14.02 -6.87
N ILE A 209 10.48 -13.45 -5.69
CA ILE A 209 11.22 -12.19 -5.54
C ILE A 209 12.70 -12.42 -5.81
N GLN A 210 13.24 -11.70 -6.79
CA GLN A 210 14.69 -11.61 -7.08
C GLN A 210 15.30 -10.41 -6.35
N GLU A 211 14.64 -9.27 -6.43
CA GLU A 211 15.05 -8.01 -5.81
C GLU A 211 13.81 -7.19 -5.46
N MET A 212 13.88 -6.44 -4.39
CA MET A 212 12.88 -5.44 -4.04
C MET A 212 13.59 -4.11 -3.83
N GLN A 213 13.16 -3.10 -4.56
CA GLN A 213 13.59 -1.73 -4.40
C GLN A 213 12.46 -0.89 -3.82
N VAL A 214 12.72 -0.16 -2.75
CA VAL A 214 11.74 0.72 -2.11
C VAL A 214 12.27 2.15 -2.13
N LEU A 215 11.55 3.04 -2.82
CA LEU A 215 11.86 4.45 -2.92
C LEU A 215 11.07 5.19 -1.82
N THR A 216 11.77 6.01 -1.04
CA THR A 216 11.21 6.79 0.05
C THR A 216 11.28 8.30 -0.19
N GLY A 217 11.95 8.75 -1.25
CA GLY A 217 12.02 10.14 -1.68
C GLY A 217 12.86 10.35 -2.93
N GLY A 218 12.77 11.54 -3.51
CA GLY A 218 13.49 11.87 -4.74
C GLY A 218 13.03 11.05 -5.94
N VAL A 219 11.75 10.78 -6.05
CA VAL A 219 11.16 9.88 -7.05
C VAL A 219 11.25 10.50 -8.45
N PRO A 220 11.86 9.80 -9.45
CA PRO A 220 11.99 10.32 -10.81
C PRO A 220 10.65 10.40 -11.57
N ALA A 221 10.62 11.14 -12.70
CA ALA A 221 9.39 11.49 -13.43
C ALA A 221 8.69 10.27 -14.07
N GLU A 222 9.39 9.16 -14.23
CA GLU A 222 8.82 7.92 -14.75
C GLU A 222 7.72 7.31 -13.84
N PHE A 223 7.74 7.58 -12.54
CA PHE A 223 6.74 7.07 -11.59
C PHE A 223 5.62 8.05 -11.33
N ALA A 224 4.41 7.54 -11.22
CA ALA A 224 3.28 8.26 -10.63
C ALA A 224 3.49 8.46 -9.12
N GLY A 225 2.77 9.40 -8.50
CA GLY A 225 2.79 9.61 -7.07
C GLY A 225 4.16 9.96 -6.50
N GLY A 226 4.37 9.71 -5.21
CA GLY A 226 5.61 9.96 -4.48
C GLY A 226 5.43 10.52 -3.07
N SER A 227 4.18 10.75 -2.63
CA SER A 227 3.86 11.16 -1.25
C SER A 227 4.08 10.01 -0.26
N GLY A 228 3.74 8.79 -0.63
CA GLY A 228 4.03 7.56 0.07
C GLY A 228 5.33 6.87 -0.41
N LEU A 229 5.52 5.61 -0.06
CA LEU A 229 6.60 4.79 -0.61
C LEU A 229 6.24 4.25 -2.00
N ILE A 230 7.25 4.01 -2.83
CA ILE A 230 7.11 3.24 -4.06
C ILE A 230 7.89 1.94 -3.88
N SER A 231 7.20 0.82 -3.90
CA SER A 231 7.81 -0.50 -3.84
C SER A 231 7.84 -1.15 -5.21
N LYS A 232 9.02 -1.56 -5.66
CA LYS A 232 9.25 -2.27 -6.91
C LYS A 232 9.76 -3.66 -6.59
N VAL A 233 9.04 -4.67 -7.02
CA VAL A 233 9.46 -6.07 -6.97
C VAL A 233 9.89 -6.51 -8.36
N ILE A 234 11.10 -7.06 -8.46
CA ILE A 234 11.59 -7.71 -9.66
C ILE A 234 11.55 -9.21 -9.40
N THR A 235 10.89 -9.92 -10.30
CA THR A 235 10.69 -11.36 -10.15
C THR A 235 11.81 -12.16 -10.80
N LYS A 236 12.05 -13.36 -10.26
CA LYS A 236 13.00 -14.33 -10.79
C LYS A 236 12.69 -14.67 -12.25
N SER A 237 13.75 -14.97 -13.00
CA SER A 237 13.69 -15.44 -14.39
C SER A 237 14.41 -16.79 -14.52
N GLY A 238 14.17 -17.50 -15.61
CA GLY A 238 14.94 -18.67 -15.99
C GLY A 238 16.38 -18.31 -16.35
N GLY A 239 17.21 -19.31 -16.55
CA GLY A 239 18.61 -19.19 -16.99
C GLY A 239 19.03 -20.34 -17.89
N ASN A 240 20.32 -20.39 -18.28
CA ASN A 240 20.85 -21.47 -19.12
C ASN A 240 21.11 -22.79 -18.37
N GLU A 241 20.91 -22.78 -17.05
CA GLU A 241 21.00 -23.95 -16.19
C GLU A 241 19.68 -24.15 -15.46
N PHE A 242 19.31 -25.40 -15.21
CA PHE A 242 18.13 -25.68 -14.38
C PHE A 242 18.46 -25.38 -12.91
N HIS A 243 17.57 -24.66 -12.28
CA HIS A 243 17.64 -24.33 -10.85
C HIS A 243 16.23 -24.33 -10.26
N GLY A 244 16.16 -24.64 -8.98
CA GLY A 244 14.87 -24.68 -8.30
C GLY A 244 15.00 -24.84 -6.80
N SER A 245 13.84 -24.83 -6.15
CA SER A 245 13.75 -25.04 -4.71
C SER A 245 12.46 -25.75 -4.33
N VAL A 246 12.54 -26.50 -3.23
CA VAL A 246 11.35 -27.01 -2.50
C VAL A 246 11.51 -26.59 -1.07
N ASN A 247 10.47 -25.99 -0.48
CA ASN A 247 10.54 -25.56 0.91
C ASN A 247 9.22 -25.81 1.66
N TYR A 248 9.36 -25.94 2.97
CA TYR A 248 8.26 -26.09 3.91
C TYR A 248 8.56 -25.36 5.21
N TYR A 249 7.63 -24.55 5.68
CA TYR A 249 7.71 -23.80 6.94
C TYR A 249 6.45 -24.04 7.75
N MET A 250 6.59 -24.06 9.07
CA MET A 250 5.48 -24.27 9.97
C MET A 250 5.59 -23.50 11.27
N GLN A 251 4.44 -23.20 11.83
CA GLN A 251 4.27 -22.67 13.17
C GLN A 251 2.94 -23.18 13.76
N ASN A 252 2.85 -23.27 15.07
CA ASN A 252 1.59 -23.52 15.78
C ASN A 252 1.61 -22.83 17.16
N SER A 253 0.50 -22.88 17.88
CA SER A 253 0.35 -22.30 19.22
C SER A 253 1.38 -22.78 20.24
N ASN A 254 1.89 -24.03 20.13
CA ASN A 254 2.93 -24.56 21.02
C ASN A 254 4.31 -23.90 20.82
N LEU A 255 4.52 -23.25 19.68
CA LEU A 255 5.74 -22.48 19.35
C LEU A 255 5.63 -20.99 19.71
N VAL A 256 4.57 -20.61 20.45
CA VAL A 256 4.30 -19.23 20.86
C VAL A 256 4.29 -19.14 22.38
N ALA A 257 5.01 -18.17 22.94
CA ALA A 257 4.98 -17.87 24.36
C ALA A 257 3.59 -17.32 24.77
N LYS A 258 3.27 -17.43 26.04
CA LYS A 258 2.00 -16.96 26.59
C LYS A 258 1.83 -15.45 26.31
N ASN A 259 0.69 -15.08 25.73
CA ASN A 259 0.27 -13.69 25.68
C ASN A 259 -0.08 -13.22 27.10
N LYS A 260 0.53 -12.11 27.55
CA LYS A 260 0.39 -11.59 28.91
C LYS A 260 -0.83 -10.68 29.08
N HIS A 261 -1.43 -10.27 27.98
CA HIS A 261 -2.45 -9.21 27.95
C HIS A 261 -3.78 -9.67 27.35
N LEU A 262 -3.72 -10.56 26.36
CA LEU A 262 -4.89 -11.02 25.62
C LEU A 262 -5.01 -12.55 25.70
N ALA A 263 -6.23 -13.05 25.64
CA ALA A 263 -6.46 -14.47 25.39
C ALA A 263 -5.92 -14.85 24.01
N ALA A 264 -5.31 -16.00 23.90
CA ALA A 264 -4.77 -16.52 22.65
C ALA A 264 -5.58 -17.73 22.21
N ASN A 265 -5.93 -17.77 20.94
CA ASN A 265 -6.56 -18.92 20.31
C ASN A 265 -5.50 -19.98 19.94
N GLU A 266 -5.92 -21.24 19.88
CA GLU A 266 -5.11 -22.32 19.30
C GLU A 266 -5.04 -22.09 17.78
N PHE A 267 -3.85 -22.25 17.19
CA PHE A 267 -3.67 -22.10 15.75
C PHE A 267 -2.58 -23.03 15.20
N SER A 268 -2.64 -23.24 13.90
CA SER A 268 -1.58 -23.87 13.13
C SER A 268 -1.42 -23.15 11.78
N THR A 269 -0.18 -23.07 11.29
CA THR A 269 0.11 -22.52 9.97
C THR A 269 1.22 -23.28 9.28
N TYR A 270 1.12 -23.40 7.96
CA TYR A 270 2.23 -23.84 7.12
C TYR A 270 2.31 -23.05 5.82
N ASP A 271 3.50 -23.04 5.24
CA ASP A 271 3.84 -22.46 3.96
C ASP A 271 4.71 -23.48 3.20
N ALA A 272 4.21 -23.99 2.09
CA ALA A 272 4.90 -24.93 1.23
C ALA A 272 5.04 -24.35 -0.18
N ALA A 273 6.23 -24.40 -0.75
CA ALA A 273 6.47 -23.88 -2.08
C ALA A 273 7.46 -24.72 -2.90
N VAL A 274 7.28 -24.63 -4.22
CA VAL A 274 8.19 -25.20 -5.19
C VAL A 274 8.49 -24.17 -6.27
N THR A 275 9.73 -24.09 -6.69
CA THR A 275 10.19 -23.26 -7.81
C THR A 275 11.01 -24.08 -8.80
N LEU A 276 10.93 -23.74 -10.08
CA LEU A 276 11.74 -24.33 -11.14
C LEU A 276 11.98 -23.31 -12.25
N GLY A 277 13.23 -23.13 -12.63
CA GLY A 277 13.65 -22.29 -13.74
C GLY A 277 14.71 -22.98 -14.58
N GLY A 278 14.80 -22.57 -15.85
CA GLY A 278 15.80 -23.13 -16.76
C GLY A 278 15.54 -22.83 -18.23
N PRO A 279 16.39 -23.38 -19.14
CA PRO A 279 16.22 -23.16 -20.57
C PRO A 279 15.20 -24.14 -21.19
N ILE A 280 14.30 -23.60 -22.02
CA ILE A 280 13.58 -24.41 -23.02
C ILE A 280 14.46 -24.56 -24.26
N VAL A 281 15.09 -23.45 -24.67
CA VAL A 281 16.13 -23.41 -25.70
C VAL A 281 17.27 -22.57 -25.16
N LYS A 282 18.46 -23.15 -24.97
CA LYS A 282 19.63 -22.44 -24.48
C LYS A 282 19.92 -21.18 -25.29
N ASP A 283 20.26 -20.10 -24.59
CA ASP A 283 20.59 -18.77 -25.13
C ASP A 283 19.44 -18.07 -25.86
N LYS A 284 18.20 -18.63 -25.81
CA LYS A 284 17.07 -18.05 -26.53
C LYS A 284 15.75 -18.03 -25.79
N LEU A 285 15.40 -19.12 -25.13
CA LEU A 285 14.06 -19.25 -24.52
C LEU A 285 14.18 -19.91 -23.15
N TRP A 286 13.74 -19.19 -22.15
CA TRP A 286 13.82 -19.61 -20.75
C TRP A 286 12.46 -19.51 -20.07
N PHE A 287 12.28 -20.28 -19.02
CA PHE A 287 11.11 -20.23 -18.17
C PHE A 287 11.50 -20.18 -16.70
N PHE A 288 10.61 -19.59 -15.90
CA PHE A 288 10.59 -19.71 -14.46
C PHE A 288 9.14 -19.94 -14.00
N ALA A 289 8.93 -20.90 -13.11
CA ALA A 289 7.63 -21.22 -12.54
C ALA A 289 7.73 -21.39 -11.03
N SER A 290 6.67 -20.99 -10.32
CA SER A 290 6.55 -21.16 -8.87
C SER A 290 5.13 -21.47 -8.47
N TYR A 291 4.98 -22.34 -7.47
CA TYR A 291 3.71 -22.57 -6.79
C TYR A 291 3.93 -22.54 -5.29
N GLN A 292 3.09 -21.78 -4.58
CA GLN A 292 3.14 -21.66 -3.12
C GLN A 292 1.74 -21.87 -2.55
N LYS A 293 1.64 -22.73 -1.54
CA LYS A 293 0.43 -22.91 -0.75
C LYS A 293 0.69 -22.48 0.69
N LYS A 294 -0.13 -21.54 1.17
CA LYS A 294 -0.15 -21.11 2.58
C LYS A 294 -1.47 -21.54 3.21
N ASN A 295 -1.44 -22.03 4.43
CA ASN A 295 -2.62 -22.33 5.21
C ASN A 295 -2.43 -21.84 6.63
N HIS A 296 -3.47 -21.21 7.17
CA HIS A 296 -3.54 -20.79 8.56
C HIS A 296 -4.92 -21.17 9.10
N GLU A 297 -4.93 -21.89 10.20
CA GLU A 297 -6.13 -22.31 10.91
C GLU A 297 -6.06 -21.76 12.34
N GLU A 298 -7.15 -21.17 12.79
CA GLU A 298 -7.25 -20.57 14.13
C GLU A 298 -8.60 -20.91 14.75
N ASP A 299 -8.57 -21.50 15.94
CA ASP A 299 -9.77 -21.88 16.68
C ASP A 299 -10.33 -20.69 17.43
N VAL A 300 -11.61 -20.46 17.27
CA VAL A 300 -12.37 -19.43 17.98
C VAL A 300 -13.18 -20.09 19.10
N THR A 301 -13.02 -19.57 20.30
CA THR A 301 -13.79 -19.99 21.47
C THR A 301 -14.76 -18.89 21.89
N ASP A 302 -15.87 -19.29 22.44
CA ASP A 302 -16.83 -18.38 23.07
C ASP A 302 -16.15 -17.57 24.18
N ALA A 303 -16.35 -16.26 24.17
CA ALA A 303 -15.66 -15.35 25.07
C ALA A 303 -15.95 -15.59 26.57
N VAL A 304 -17.05 -16.26 26.91
CA VAL A 304 -17.51 -16.47 28.27
C VAL A 304 -17.37 -17.93 28.71
N THR A 305 -17.90 -18.83 27.92
CA THR A 305 -17.90 -20.27 28.26
C THR A 305 -16.58 -20.92 27.89
N GLN A 306 -15.74 -20.28 27.07
CA GLN A 306 -14.52 -20.82 26.51
C GLN A 306 -14.74 -22.11 25.69
N ALA A 307 -15.99 -22.38 25.31
CA ALA A 307 -16.32 -23.52 24.45
C ALA A 307 -15.87 -23.24 23.00
N PHE A 308 -15.39 -24.26 22.33
CA PHE A 308 -15.04 -24.18 20.91
C PHE A 308 -16.29 -23.78 20.08
N MET A 309 -16.14 -22.80 19.20
CA MET A 309 -17.18 -22.34 18.29
C MET A 309 -16.94 -22.76 16.85
N ARG A 310 -15.75 -22.54 16.33
CA ARG A 310 -15.36 -22.80 14.94
C ARG A 310 -13.85 -22.70 14.75
N THR A 311 -13.36 -23.28 13.68
CA THR A 311 -12.02 -22.99 13.15
C THR A 311 -12.15 -22.02 11.99
N VAL A 312 -11.42 -20.91 12.02
CA VAL A 312 -11.26 -19.99 10.91
C VAL A 312 -10.06 -20.44 10.08
N THR A 313 -10.28 -20.63 8.79
CA THR A 313 -9.24 -21.08 7.87
C THR A 313 -8.92 -19.98 6.86
N ARG A 314 -7.64 -19.71 6.67
CA ARG A 314 -7.14 -18.86 5.57
C ARG A 314 -6.22 -19.69 4.69
N GLU A 315 -6.66 -19.96 3.46
CA GLU A 315 -5.90 -20.73 2.46
C GLU A 315 -5.55 -19.84 1.27
N SER A 316 -4.24 -19.75 0.92
CA SER A 316 -3.76 -19.09 -0.29
C SER A 316 -3.07 -20.10 -1.20
N LYS A 317 -3.36 -20.02 -2.51
CA LYS A 317 -2.77 -20.84 -3.57
C LYS A 317 -2.20 -19.91 -4.62
N LEU A 318 -0.89 -19.71 -4.60
CA LEU A 318 -0.22 -18.68 -5.39
C LEU A 318 0.59 -19.35 -6.49
N ALA A 319 0.25 -19.07 -7.74
CA ALA A 319 0.94 -19.59 -8.92
C ALA A 319 1.63 -18.47 -9.69
N PHE A 320 2.80 -18.73 -10.23
CA PHE A 320 3.57 -17.78 -11.03
C PHE A 320 4.24 -18.49 -12.20
N GLY A 321 4.26 -17.83 -13.36
CA GLY A 321 4.99 -18.27 -14.53
C GLY A 321 5.55 -17.09 -15.31
N LYS A 322 6.81 -17.19 -15.72
CA LYS A 322 7.50 -16.19 -16.55
C LYS A 322 8.22 -16.90 -17.69
N LEU A 323 8.00 -16.41 -18.89
CA LEU A 323 8.65 -16.90 -20.12
C LEU A 323 9.45 -15.74 -20.71
N THR A 324 10.74 -15.93 -20.94
CA THR A 324 11.62 -14.93 -21.55
C THR A 324 12.16 -15.47 -22.87
N TRP A 325 11.90 -14.75 -23.97
CA TRP A 325 12.32 -15.13 -25.31
C TRP A 325 13.17 -14.03 -25.94
N GLN A 326 14.46 -14.35 -26.14
CA GLN A 326 15.42 -13.54 -26.88
C GLN A 326 15.49 -14.09 -28.30
N PHE A 327 14.66 -13.63 -29.22
CA PHE A 327 14.56 -14.21 -30.55
C PHE A 327 15.60 -13.63 -31.52
N THR A 328 16.11 -12.41 -31.29
CA THR A 328 17.33 -11.87 -31.87
C THR A 328 18.22 -11.27 -30.76
N PRO A 329 19.49 -10.93 -31.02
CA PRO A 329 20.32 -10.26 -30.02
C PRO A 329 19.73 -8.92 -29.51
N ASN A 330 18.84 -8.33 -30.27
CA ASN A 330 18.27 -7.00 -30.02
C ASN A 330 16.80 -7.06 -29.60
N ASP A 331 16.14 -8.21 -29.77
CA ASP A 331 14.70 -8.35 -29.55
C ASP A 331 14.39 -9.32 -28.42
N ARG A 332 13.70 -8.85 -27.42
CA ARG A 332 13.30 -9.62 -26.24
C ARG A 332 11.78 -9.52 -26.02
N LEU A 333 11.15 -10.65 -25.77
CA LEU A 333 9.75 -10.75 -25.39
C LEU A 333 9.66 -11.47 -24.04
N VAL A 334 8.93 -10.87 -23.08
CA VAL A 334 8.66 -11.47 -21.77
C VAL A 334 7.17 -11.60 -21.58
N ALA A 335 6.70 -12.80 -21.26
CA ALA A 335 5.34 -13.05 -20.85
C ALA A 335 5.32 -13.49 -19.38
N THR A 336 4.53 -12.80 -18.56
CA THR A 336 4.37 -13.10 -17.14
C THR A 336 2.91 -13.36 -16.82
N PHE A 337 2.68 -14.41 -16.05
CA PHE A 337 1.39 -14.73 -15.47
C PHE A 337 1.54 -14.97 -13.98
N PHE A 338 0.64 -14.43 -13.17
CA PHE A 338 0.50 -14.85 -11.78
C PHE A 338 -0.97 -14.84 -11.34
N ASN A 339 -1.28 -15.82 -10.49
CA ASN A 339 -2.60 -16.01 -9.91
C ASN A 339 -2.46 -16.11 -8.40
N ASP A 340 -3.33 -15.39 -7.66
CA ASP A 340 -3.15 -15.19 -6.22
C ASP A 340 -4.42 -15.44 -5.35
N PRO A 341 -5.23 -16.47 -5.62
CA PRO A 341 -6.46 -16.70 -4.87
C PRO A 341 -6.20 -16.99 -3.38
N THR A 342 -7.02 -16.38 -2.55
CA THR A 342 -7.07 -16.62 -1.11
C THR A 342 -8.51 -16.76 -0.65
N THR A 343 -8.79 -17.80 0.12
CA THR A 343 -10.09 -18.03 0.75
C THR A 343 -9.96 -17.91 2.26
N ILE A 344 -10.83 -17.12 2.88
CA ILE A 344 -10.93 -16.97 4.34
C ILE A 344 -12.32 -17.47 4.73
N SER A 345 -12.38 -18.53 5.53
CA SER A 345 -13.64 -19.14 5.96
C SER A 345 -13.84 -18.90 7.46
N GLY A 346 -14.94 -18.27 7.83
CA GLY A 346 -15.30 -17.99 9.21
C GLY A 346 -14.95 -16.57 9.66
N SER A 347 -15.34 -16.25 10.91
CA SER A 347 -15.05 -14.98 11.58
C SER A 347 -14.23 -15.23 12.85
N LEU A 348 -13.15 -14.46 13.03
CA LEU A 348 -12.35 -14.46 14.26
C LEU A 348 -13.06 -13.78 15.44
N ASN A 349 -14.14 -13.04 15.17
CA ASN A 349 -14.88 -12.37 16.23
C ASN A 349 -15.74 -13.37 17.03
N PRO A 350 -15.47 -13.62 18.32
CA PRO A 350 -16.24 -14.56 19.15
C PRO A 350 -17.69 -14.10 19.40
N ALA A 351 -17.97 -12.81 19.19
CA ALA A 351 -19.34 -12.28 19.28
C ALA A 351 -20.21 -12.62 18.05
N VAL A 352 -19.65 -13.15 16.99
CA VAL A 352 -20.38 -13.55 15.75
C VAL A 352 -20.73 -15.03 15.84
N VAL A 353 -22.04 -15.36 15.77
CA VAL A 353 -22.50 -16.76 15.71
C VAL A 353 -22.13 -17.42 14.38
N ASN A 354 -22.05 -18.77 14.36
CA ASN A 354 -21.58 -19.52 13.18
C ASN A 354 -22.48 -19.29 11.94
N SER A 355 -23.80 -19.21 12.12
CA SER A 355 -24.75 -18.95 11.02
C SER A 355 -24.52 -17.60 10.33
N ARG A 356 -23.86 -16.65 10.98
CA ARG A 356 -23.53 -15.32 10.48
C ARG A 356 -22.11 -15.19 9.96
N SER A 357 -21.31 -16.21 10.07
CA SER A 357 -19.97 -16.22 9.48
C SER A 357 -20.01 -16.13 7.96
N ASN A 358 -18.96 -15.59 7.39
CA ASN A 358 -18.79 -15.42 5.95
C ASN A 358 -17.63 -16.27 5.43
N ILE A 359 -17.65 -16.50 4.12
CA ILE A 359 -16.50 -16.94 3.34
C ILE A 359 -16.08 -15.76 2.49
N THR A 360 -14.85 -15.28 2.68
CA THR A 360 -14.26 -14.26 1.82
C THR A 360 -13.35 -14.93 0.79
N GLN A 361 -13.60 -14.67 -0.49
CA GLN A 361 -12.75 -15.07 -1.60
C GLN A 361 -12.10 -13.82 -2.18
N GLN A 362 -10.79 -13.85 -2.36
CA GLN A 362 -10.04 -12.72 -2.87
C GLN A 362 -8.87 -13.19 -3.71
N GLY A 363 -8.36 -12.28 -4.56
CA GLY A 363 -7.26 -12.54 -5.46
C GLY A 363 -7.70 -12.46 -6.91
N GLY A 364 -6.86 -12.90 -7.81
CA GLY A 364 -7.18 -12.81 -9.22
C GLY A 364 -6.06 -13.27 -10.14
N ASP A 365 -6.27 -13.00 -11.40
CA ASP A 365 -5.33 -13.32 -12.48
C ASP A 365 -4.62 -12.06 -12.96
N ASN A 366 -3.32 -12.20 -13.21
CA ASN A 366 -2.48 -11.12 -13.71
C ASN A 366 -1.73 -11.60 -14.94
N TYR A 367 -1.81 -10.84 -16.02
CA TYR A 367 -1.19 -11.14 -17.31
C TYR A 367 -0.37 -9.95 -17.77
N LYS A 368 0.90 -10.15 -18.10
CA LYS A 368 1.77 -9.14 -18.70
C LYS A 368 2.45 -9.69 -19.93
N LEU A 369 2.52 -8.87 -20.97
CA LEU A 369 3.37 -9.08 -22.12
C LEU A 369 4.25 -7.83 -22.28
N ASP A 370 5.56 -8.03 -22.39
CA ASP A 370 6.56 -6.97 -22.51
C ASP A 370 7.48 -7.28 -23.69
N TYR A 371 7.63 -6.31 -24.58
CA TYR A 371 8.54 -6.39 -25.72
C TYR A 371 9.57 -5.26 -25.64
N THR A 372 10.84 -5.59 -25.83
CA THR A 372 11.94 -4.63 -25.89
C THR A 372 12.76 -4.84 -27.15
N HIS A 373 13.11 -3.75 -27.82
CA HIS A 373 14.08 -3.72 -28.90
C HIS A 373 15.20 -2.72 -28.58
N ASP A 374 16.42 -3.19 -28.65
CA ASP A 374 17.63 -2.40 -28.37
C ASP A 374 18.39 -2.12 -29.67
N TRP A 375 18.66 -0.84 -29.96
CA TRP A 375 19.66 -0.37 -30.91
C TRP A 375 20.95 0.03 -30.14
N ASP A 376 22.00 0.44 -30.86
CA ASP A 376 23.27 0.77 -30.21
C ASP A 376 23.17 1.91 -29.17
N ASN A 377 22.34 2.93 -29.43
CA ASN A 377 22.20 4.12 -28.59
C ASN A 377 20.75 4.44 -28.24
N PHE A 378 19.85 3.49 -28.43
CA PHE A 378 18.43 3.72 -28.32
C PHE A 378 17.69 2.43 -27.99
N SER A 379 16.75 2.48 -27.08
CA SER A 379 15.90 1.35 -26.72
C SER A 379 14.43 1.75 -26.71
N VAL A 380 13.58 0.83 -27.16
CA VAL A 380 12.13 0.96 -27.05
C VAL A 380 11.58 -0.25 -26.34
N SER A 381 10.74 -0.04 -25.35
CA SER A 381 9.95 -1.12 -24.75
C SER A 381 8.46 -0.78 -24.77
N ALA A 382 7.64 -1.81 -25.02
CA ALA A 382 6.18 -1.70 -24.99
C ALA A 382 5.61 -2.86 -24.17
N TYR A 383 4.64 -2.57 -23.32
CA TYR A 383 3.97 -3.61 -22.55
C TYR A 383 2.46 -3.46 -22.53
N ALA A 384 1.78 -4.59 -22.31
CA ALA A 384 0.36 -4.65 -22.01
C ALA A 384 0.16 -5.48 -20.73
N PHE A 385 -0.66 -4.97 -19.83
CA PHE A 385 -0.97 -5.60 -18.55
C PHE A 385 -2.48 -5.65 -18.32
N LYS A 386 -2.93 -6.74 -17.72
CA LYS A 386 -4.29 -6.91 -17.26
C LYS A 386 -4.28 -7.58 -15.89
N HIS A 387 -4.94 -6.97 -14.93
CA HIS A 387 -5.30 -7.55 -13.64
C HIS A 387 -6.81 -7.78 -13.59
N GLU A 388 -7.22 -8.96 -13.21
CA GLU A 388 -8.61 -9.33 -12.93
C GLU A 388 -8.69 -9.74 -11.47
N GLY A 389 -9.17 -8.84 -10.61
CA GLY A 389 -9.23 -9.03 -9.16
C GLY A 389 -10.64 -9.22 -8.65
N GLU A 390 -10.87 -10.19 -7.80
CA GLU A 390 -12.14 -10.44 -7.11
C GLU A 390 -11.99 -10.22 -5.61
N LEU A 391 -13.03 -9.66 -4.99
CA LEU A 391 -13.26 -9.74 -3.55
C LEU A 391 -14.73 -10.04 -3.31
N SER A 392 -15.02 -11.27 -2.91
CA SER A 392 -16.39 -11.74 -2.65
C SER A 392 -16.57 -12.07 -1.17
N THR A 393 -17.68 -11.65 -0.60
CA THR A 393 -18.12 -12.05 0.75
C THR A 393 -19.42 -12.83 0.63
N LEU A 394 -19.31 -14.13 0.88
CA LEU A 394 -20.39 -15.10 0.72
C LEU A 394 -20.84 -15.62 2.09
N PRO A 395 -22.12 -15.99 2.28
CA PRO A 395 -22.54 -16.66 3.51
C PRO A 395 -21.84 -18.03 3.65
N SER A 396 -21.41 -18.36 4.87
CA SER A 396 -20.70 -19.62 5.16
C SER A 396 -21.61 -20.85 5.18
N THR A 397 -22.91 -20.66 5.35
CA THR A 397 -23.89 -21.74 5.41
C THR A 397 -25.07 -21.47 4.49
N SER A 398 -25.71 -22.53 4.02
CA SER A 398 -26.95 -22.47 3.24
C SER A 398 -28.21 -22.59 4.11
N ASP A 399 -28.09 -22.43 5.43
CA ASP A 399 -29.20 -22.47 6.37
C ASP A 399 -30.24 -21.42 5.99
N PRO A 400 -31.54 -21.76 5.96
CA PRO A 400 -32.61 -20.80 5.72
C PRO A 400 -32.59 -19.59 6.65
N PHE A 401 -32.02 -19.72 7.84
CA PHE A 401 -31.82 -18.61 8.78
C PHE A 401 -30.79 -17.59 8.32
N ASN A 402 -29.86 -17.94 7.44
CA ASN A 402 -28.93 -16.99 6.84
C ASN A 402 -29.63 -15.96 5.96
N ASN A 403 -30.84 -16.22 5.54
CA ASN A 403 -31.59 -15.38 4.64
C ASN A 403 -32.55 -14.42 5.39
N VAL A 404 -32.56 -14.41 6.72
CA VAL A 404 -33.67 -13.81 7.44
C VAL A 404 -33.32 -12.52 8.16
N ALA A 405 -32.26 -12.43 8.89
CA ALA A 405 -32.06 -11.26 9.71
C ALA A 405 -30.59 -10.94 9.99
N TYR A 406 -30.30 -9.67 9.92
CA TYR A 406 -29.17 -9.07 10.57
C TYR A 406 -29.65 -8.46 11.88
N HIS A 407 -29.27 -9.02 13.02
CA HIS A 407 -29.59 -8.46 14.31
C HIS A 407 -28.50 -8.73 15.33
N THR A 408 -28.44 -7.88 16.35
CA THR A 408 -27.56 -8.02 17.50
C THR A 408 -28.45 -8.30 18.70
N ASP A 409 -28.15 -9.38 19.43
CA ASP A 409 -28.84 -9.64 20.69
C ASP A 409 -28.14 -8.86 21.80
N ARG A 410 -28.85 -7.88 22.36
CA ARG A 410 -28.35 -7.06 23.47
C ARG A 410 -28.88 -7.47 24.82
N THR A 411 -29.63 -8.57 24.89
CA THR A 411 -30.08 -9.13 26.17
C THR A 411 -28.93 -9.79 26.93
N LEU A 412 -27.83 -10.12 26.24
CA LEU A 412 -26.65 -10.81 26.79
C LEU A 412 -25.52 -9.85 27.22
N LYS A 413 -25.84 -8.63 27.61
CA LYS A 413 -24.88 -7.57 27.99
C LYS A 413 -23.84 -7.96 29.05
N THR A 414 -24.09 -9.00 29.81
CA THR A 414 -23.14 -9.51 30.82
C THR A 414 -22.11 -10.48 30.24
N VAL A 415 -22.27 -10.90 28.97
CA VAL A 415 -21.51 -11.98 28.34
C VAL A 415 -20.87 -11.47 27.05
N ALA A 416 -20.89 -10.53 26.49
CA ALA A 416 -20.61 -10.02 25.15
C ALA A 416 -21.86 -10.12 24.26
N ASP A 417 -22.29 -8.99 23.73
CA ASP A 417 -23.42 -8.95 22.78
C ASP A 417 -23.12 -9.88 21.59
N LEU A 418 -23.92 -10.89 21.38
CA LEU A 418 -23.79 -11.78 20.24
C LEU A 418 -24.45 -11.16 19.01
N ASN A 419 -23.73 -11.19 17.91
CA ASN A 419 -24.27 -10.87 16.60
C ASN A 419 -24.98 -12.11 16.04
N MET A 420 -26.30 -12.11 16.15
CA MET A 420 -27.17 -13.24 15.83
C MET A 420 -27.64 -13.19 14.36
N GLY A 421 -28.34 -14.26 13.93
CA GLY A 421 -28.95 -14.37 12.61
C GLY A 421 -28.00 -14.83 11.52
N GLY A 422 -28.37 -14.56 10.28
CA GLY A 422 -27.60 -14.93 9.10
C GLY A 422 -26.59 -13.84 8.66
N ALA A 423 -25.90 -14.10 7.56
CA ALA A 423 -24.90 -13.19 7.00
C ALA A 423 -25.48 -11.85 6.50
N GLY A 424 -26.77 -11.80 6.22
CA GLY A 424 -27.49 -10.58 5.83
C GLY A 424 -27.32 -10.17 4.38
N SER A 425 -26.18 -10.36 3.78
CA SER A 425 -25.90 -10.05 2.37
C SER A 425 -24.84 -10.97 1.77
N LYS A 426 -24.89 -11.08 0.45
CA LYS A 426 -23.83 -11.60 -0.42
C LYS A 426 -23.28 -10.41 -1.20
N THR A 427 -21.97 -10.23 -1.21
CA THR A 427 -21.30 -9.17 -1.98
C THR A 427 -20.26 -9.81 -2.89
N VAL A 428 -20.28 -9.44 -4.18
CA VAL A 428 -19.26 -9.79 -5.16
C VAL A 428 -18.74 -8.49 -5.74
N THR A 429 -17.43 -8.28 -5.66
CA THR A 429 -16.79 -7.12 -6.27
C THR A 429 -15.65 -7.58 -7.17
N ASN A 430 -15.56 -6.97 -8.35
CA ASN A 430 -14.40 -7.10 -9.23
C ASN A 430 -13.63 -5.78 -9.25
N ARG A 431 -12.31 -5.88 -9.18
CA ARG A 431 -11.38 -4.74 -9.14
C ARG A 431 -10.32 -4.99 -10.19
N ASP A 432 -10.63 -4.51 -11.40
CA ASP A 432 -9.79 -4.80 -12.55
C ASP A 432 -8.90 -3.60 -12.89
N ASN A 433 -7.71 -3.88 -13.41
CA ASN A 433 -6.84 -2.87 -13.98
C ASN A 433 -6.32 -3.34 -15.34
N LYS A 434 -6.35 -2.43 -16.31
CA LYS A 434 -5.74 -2.62 -17.63
C LYS A 434 -4.75 -1.50 -17.86
N GLU A 435 -3.57 -1.84 -18.32
CA GLU A 435 -2.51 -0.88 -18.54
C GLU A 435 -1.76 -1.18 -19.82
N PHE A 436 -1.48 -0.16 -20.57
CA PHE A 436 -0.65 -0.22 -21.77
C PHE A 436 0.49 0.80 -21.68
N GLY A 437 1.72 0.35 -21.92
CA GLY A 437 2.94 1.10 -21.75
C GLY A 437 3.90 1.12 -22.94
N LEU A 438 4.52 2.29 -23.24
CA LEU A 438 5.56 2.49 -24.24
C LEU A 438 6.70 3.33 -23.65
N ASN A 439 7.93 2.86 -23.64
CA ASN A 439 9.12 3.54 -23.17
C ASN A 439 10.14 3.71 -24.27
N PHE A 440 10.96 4.71 -24.06
CA PHE A 440 11.95 5.18 -24.98
C PHE A 440 13.16 5.68 -24.19
N ASP A 441 14.30 5.02 -24.37
CA ASP A 441 15.58 5.43 -23.79
C ASP A 441 16.56 5.80 -24.92
N TRP A 442 17.13 6.99 -24.84
CA TRP A 442 18.09 7.48 -25.83
C TRP A 442 19.37 7.92 -25.13
N TYR A 443 20.47 7.27 -25.51
CA TYR A 443 21.81 7.50 -24.95
C TYR A 443 22.62 8.38 -25.91
N ILE A 444 23.04 9.57 -25.46
CA ILE A 444 23.75 10.56 -26.27
C ILE A 444 25.04 10.93 -25.53
N THR A 445 26.19 10.75 -26.19
CA THR A 445 27.47 11.29 -25.71
C THR A 445 27.83 12.49 -26.55
N SER A 446 28.12 13.63 -25.93
CA SER A 446 28.43 14.89 -26.61
C SER A 446 29.53 15.68 -25.89
N GLY A 447 30.03 16.74 -26.48
CA GLY A 447 30.94 17.66 -25.81
C GLY A 447 30.34 18.43 -24.63
N TRP A 448 29.01 18.35 -24.44
CA TRP A 448 28.25 18.94 -23.33
C TRP A 448 27.93 17.91 -22.25
N GLY A 449 28.49 16.70 -22.35
CA GLY A 449 28.30 15.60 -21.43
C GLY A 449 27.50 14.43 -22.01
N ASP A 450 27.25 13.45 -21.14
CA ASP A 450 26.45 12.27 -21.46
C ASP A 450 25.00 12.52 -21.03
N HIS A 451 24.07 12.22 -21.93
CA HIS A 451 22.64 12.34 -21.69
C HIS A 451 21.98 10.97 -21.81
N THR A 452 21.11 10.65 -20.89
CA THR A 452 20.13 9.57 -21.00
C THR A 452 18.74 10.18 -20.99
N ILE A 453 18.19 10.38 -22.18
CA ILE A 453 16.84 10.92 -22.33
C ILE A 453 15.88 9.75 -22.23
N ARG A 454 15.02 9.79 -21.22
CA ARG A 454 13.90 8.88 -21.04
C ARG A 454 12.61 9.59 -21.35
N ALA A 455 11.80 8.99 -22.16
CA ALA A 455 10.44 9.45 -22.38
C ALA A 455 9.49 8.26 -22.37
N GLY A 456 8.30 8.54 -22.01
CA GLY A 456 7.31 7.51 -22.09
C GLY A 456 5.91 8.05 -21.84
N ALA A 457 4.93 7.23 -22.08
CA ALA A 457 3.54 7.58 -22.00
C ALA A 457 2.68 6.36 -21.57
N LEU A 458 1.62 6.48 -20.74
CA LEU A 458 0.77 5.47 -20.09
C LEU A 458 -0.72 5.67 -20.40
N ARG A 459 -1.43 4.58 -20.66
CA ARG A 459 -2.88 4.54 -20.58
C ARG A 459 -3.28 3.43 -19.60
N SER A 460 -4.01 3.79 -18.55
CA SER A 460 -4.52 2.87 -17.55
C SER A 460 -6.02 3.03 -17.39
N GLU A 461 -6.70 1.94 -17.07
CA GLU A 461 -8.13 1.89 -16.81
C GLU A 461 -8.36 0.98 -15.59
N GLY A 462 -8.62 1.60 -14.44
CA GLY A 462 -9.04 0.92 -13.22
C GLY A 462 -10.55 0.87 -13.13
N SER A 463 -11.14 -0.30 -12.96
CA SER A 463 -12.60 -0.47 -12.85
C SER A 463 -12.98 -1.16 -11.55
N TYR A 464 -14.11 -0.73 -11.02
CA TYR A 464 -14.77 -1.35 -9.88
C TYR A 464 -16.17 -1.77 -10.28
N THR A 465 -16.47 -3.05 -10.11
CA THR A 465 -17.80 -3.61 -10.31
C THR A 465 -18.30 -4.16 -8.99
N GLU A 466 -19.51 -3.77 -8.60
CA GLU A 466 -20.16 -4.25 -7.39
C GLU A 466 -21.49 -4.90 -7.69
N GLN A 467 -21.76 -6.01 -6.98
CA GLN A 467 -23.05 -6.71 -6.95
C GLN A 467 -23.36 -7.11 -5.51
N ILE A 468 -24.38 -6.49 -4.93
CA ILE A 468 -24.88 -6.80 -3.58
C ILE A 468 -26.26 -7.44 -3.68
N ALA A 469 -26.45 -8.58 -3.04
CA ALA A 469 -27.76 -9.18 -2.81
C ALA A 469 -28.06 -9.28 -1.31
N TYR A 470 -29.16 -8.71 -0.85
CA TYR A 470 -29.64 -8.91 0.51
C TYR A 470 -30.39 -10.23 0.64
N LEU A 471 -30.07 -11.00 1.66
CA LEU A 471 -30.48 -12.39 1.82
C LEU A 471 -31.72 -12.56 2.72
N GLY A 472 -32.27 -11.47 3.29
CA GLY A 472 -33.45 -11.51 4.15
C GLY A 472 -34.72 -11.92 3.44
N ALA A 473 -35.75 -12.27 4.24
CA ALA A 473 -37.03 -12.72 3.70
C ALA A 473 -37.74 -11.63 2.91
N GLY A 474 -38.25 -11.98 1.72
CA GLY A 474 -39.00 -11.13 0.82
C GLY A 474 -38.57 -11.23 -0.64
N ALA A 475 -39.42 -10.87 -1.56
CA ALA A 475 -39.18 -11.00 -3.00
C ALA A 475 -38.09 -10.06 -3.54
N ALA A 476 -37.72 -9.02 -2.77
CA ALA A 476 -36.76 -7.99 -3.18
C ALA A 476 -35.43 -8.03 -2.38
N GLY A 477 -35.26 -9.00 -1.50
CA GLY A 477 -34.12 -9.02 -0.58
C GLY A 477 -34.19 -7.93 0.51
N ALA A 478 -34.03 -8.29 1.76
CA ALA A 478 -34.08 -7.36 2.88
C ALA A 478 -32.97 -7.65 3.90
N ARG A 479 -32.42 -6.58 4.50
CA ARG A 479 -31.53 -6.65 5.65
C ARG A 479 -32.21 -6.05 6.87
N TYR A 480 -32.44 -6.87 7.88
CA TYR A 480 -33.12 -6.46 9.10
C TYR A 480 -32.15 -6.03 10.20
N THR A 481 -32.58 -5.08 11.01
CA THR A 481 -32.01 -4.81 12.33
C THR A 481 -33.09 -5.10 13.38
N SER A 482 -32.75 -5.93 14.33
CA SER A 482 -33.63 -6.36 15.40
C SER A 482 -33.03 -6.03 16.77
N ILE A 483 -33.89 -5.93 17.77
CA ILE A 483 -33.48 -5.77 19.18
C ILE A 483 -33.94 -6.98 19.98
N GLY A 484 -33.24 -7.28 21.09
CA GLY A 484 -33.64 -8.39 21.97
C GLY A 484 -35.03 -8.18 22.61
N LEU A 485 -35.69 -9.30 22.97
CA LEU A 485 -36.99 -9.26 23.62
C LEU A 485 -37.00 -8.42 24.91
N ALA A 486 -35.91 -8.39 25.66
CA ALA A 486 -35.80 -7.53 26.84
C ALA A 486 -35.89 -6.04 26.54
N ASP A 487 -35.59 -5.65 25.31
CA ASP A 487 -35.67 -4.28 24.82
C ASP A 487 -36.95 -4.02 24.00
N SER A 488 -37.89 -4.95 23.98
CA SER A 488 -39.16 -4.87 23.22
C SER A 488 -40.06 -3.69 23.58
N GLY A 489 -39.76 -2.96 24.63
CA GLY A 489 -40.43 -1.71 24.98
C GLY A 489 -39.74 -0.45 24.47
N THR A 490 -38.64 -0.57 23.77
CA THR A 490 -37.89 0.57 23.22
C THR A 490 -38.79 1.36 22.26
N THR A 491 -38.80 2.66 22.44
CA THR A 491 -39.49 3.57 21.52
C THR A 491 -38.66 3.90 20.30
N MET A 492 -39.30 4.38 19.24
CA MET A 492 -38.61 4.87 18.04
C MET A 492 -37.62 5.98 18.41
N GLN A 493 -37.97 6.92 19.28
CA GLN A 493 -37.07 7.96 19.76
C GLN A 493 -35.83 7.38 20.46
N GLN A 494 -36.02 6.39 21.34
CA GLN A 494 -34.95 5.74 22.04
C GLN A 494 -34.03 4.95 21.08
N PHE A 495 -34.60 4.28 20.10
CA PHE A 495 -33.86 3.53 19.12
C PHE A 495 -32.91 4.44 18.33
N PHE A 496 -33.40 5.57 17.85
CA PHE A 496 -32.58 6.51 17.10
C PHE A 496 -31.63 7.35 17.97
N SER A 497 -31.91 7.56 19.24
CA SER A 497 -31.05 8.31 20.16
C SER A 497 -30.07 7.44 20.95
N SER A 498 -30.30 6.12 21.01
CA SER A 498 -29.44 5.23 21.78
C SER A 498 -28.29 4.71 20.94
N ALA A 499 -27.21 4.35 21.64
CA ALA A 499 -26.05 3.66 21.09
C ALA A 499 -26.36 2.23 20.59
N TYR A 500 -27.51 1.94 20.01
CA TYR A 500 -27.78 0.66 19.35
C TYR A 500 -26.89 0.45 18.13
N GLY A 501 -25.87 1.34 17.97
CA GLY A 501 -24.77 1.11 17.07
C GLY A 501 -25.20 1.00 15.62
N TRP A 502 -26.27 1.71 15.27
CA TRP A 502 -26.67 1.71 13.90
C TRP A 502 -25.75 2.64 13.12
N ARG A 503 -24.98 2.05 12.19
CA ARG A 503 -24.04 2.80 11.35
C ARG A 503 -24.77 3.83 10.50
N GLY A 504 -24.39 5.09 10.61
CA GLY A 504 -24.85 6.17 9.76
C GLY A 504 -26.26 6.62 10.02
N THR A 505 -26.85 6.23 11.15
CA THR A 505 -28.06 6.93 11.55
C THR A 505 -27.73 8.23 12.19
N ARG A 506 -27.91 9.16 11.39
CA ARG A 506 -28.46 10.40 11.84
C ARG A 506 -29.76 10.12 12.60
N SER A 507 -29.98 10.84 13.67
CA SER A 507 -31.30 10.97 14.27
C SER A 507 -32.32 11.09 13.15
N ILE A 508 -33.45 10.42 13.30
CA ILE A 508 -34.62 10.60 12.40
C ILE A 508 -34.90 12.09 12.26
N ASN A 509 -34.74 12.61 11.06
CA ASN A 509 -34.84 14.04 10.82
C ASN A 509 -36.27 14.50 10.53
N SER A 510 -36.49 15.79 10.39
CA SER A 510 -37.81 16.38 10.12
C SER A 510 -38.44 15.91 8.79
N THR A 511 -37.62 15.64 7.77
CA THR A 511 -38.06 15.11 6.47
C THR A 511 -38.53 13.66 6.60
N ASP A 512 -37.79 12.83 7.33
CA ASP A 512 -38.16 11.45 7.61
C ASP A 512 -39.45 11.36 8.38
N LEU A 513 -39.60 12.20 9.41
CA LEU A 513 -40.85 12.31 10.18
C LEU A 513 -42.02 12.82 9.32
N ALA A 514 -41.76 13.76 8.41
CA ALA A 514 -42.82 14.25 7.50
C ALA A 514 -43.29 13.13 6.57
N ARG A 515 -42.41 12.28 6.05
CA ARG A 515 -42.77 11.11 5.24
C ARG A 515 -43.60 10.10 6.06
N LEU A 516 -43.14 9.80 7.30
CA LEU A 516 -43.87 8.89 8.19
C LEU A 516 -45.25 9.45 8.57
N ARG A 517 -45.38 10.74 8.86
CA ARG A 517 -46.69 11.39 9.10
C ARG A 517 -47.63 11.21 7.91
N ALA A 518 -47.14 11.49 6.71
CA ALA A 518 -47.94 11.33 5.49
C ALA A 518 -48.40 9.87 5.27
N ALA A 519 -47.54 8.89 5.59
CA ALA A 519 -47.84 7.49 5.40
C ALA A 519 -48.71 6.87 6.49
N THR A 520 -48.59 7.34 7.75
CA THR A 520 -49.24 6.72 8.90
C THR A 520 -50.46 7.52 9.40
N GLY A 521 -50.51 8.82 9.10
CA GLY A 521 -51.48 9.74 9.70
C GLY A 521 -51.22 10.11 11.18
N MET A 522 -50.08 9.67 11.74
CA MET A 522 -49.71 9.93 13.14
C MET A 522 -48.95 11.26 13.24
N THR A 523 -48.99 11.88 14.43
CA THR A 523 -48.12 13.04 14.74
C THR A 523 -46.70 12.61 15.08
N ASP A 524 -45.75 13.55 15.04
CA ASP A 524 -44.32 13.25 15.41
C ASP A 524 -44.23 12.67 16.82
N ALA A 525 -44.95 13.24 17.78
CA ALA A 525 -44.97 12.74 19.16
C ALA A 525 -45.48 11.29 19.26
N GLN A 526 -46.50 10.94 18.47
CA GLN A 526 -47.02 9.58 18.41
C GLN A 526 -46.05 8.62 17.74
N LEU A 527 -45.39 9.04 16.63
CA LEU A 527 -44.36 8.25 15.94
C LEU A 527 -43.19 7.98 16.87
N LEU A 528 -42.63 9.03 17.46
CA LEU A 528 -41.45 8.90 18.34
C LEU A 528 -41.73 8.10 19.61
N ALA A 529 -42.99 8.08 20.07
CA ALA A 529 -43.43 7.27 21.21
C ALA A 529 -43.83 5.82 20.83
N THR A 530 -43.83 5.46 19.56
CA THR A 530 -44.12 4.09 19.09
C THR A 530 -43.14 3.09 19.69
N ARG A 531 -43.65 2.01 20.25
CA ARG A 531 -42.89 0.92 20.81
C ARG A 531 -42.78 -0.23 19.83
N PHE A 532 -41.61 -0.84 19.75
CA PHE A 532 -41.39 -1.97 18.87
C PHE A 532 -41.81 -3.27 19.55
N THR A 533 -42.65 -4.05 18.88
CA THR A 533 -43.17 -5.31 19.40
C THR A 533 -43.23 -6.45 18.38
N ASP A 534 -42.94 -6.18 17.11
CA ASP A 534 -43.04 -7.18 16.04
C ASP A 534 -41.89 -8.18 16.06
N THR A 535 -42.21 -9.46 16.21
CA THR A 535 -41.26 -10.59 16.16
C THR A 535 -41.42 -11.41 14.88
N ALA A 536 -42.24 -11.01 13.94
CA ALA A 536 -42.54 -11.79 12.74
C ALA A 536 -41.27 -11.96 11.84
N GLY A 537 -41.05 -13.20 11.43
CA GLY A 537 -39.92 -13.54 10.57
C GLY A 537 -38.56 -13.55 11.29
N ASN A 538 -38.56 -13.48 12.63
CA ASN A 538 -37.32 -13.55 13.41
C ASN A 538 -37.30 -14.87 14.22
N PRO A 539 -36.46 -15.84 13.82
CA PRO A 539 -36.45 -17.17 14.44
C PRO A 539 -35.99 -17.15 15.90
N ASP A 540 -35.23 -16.16 16.32
CA ASP A 540 -34.69 -16.03 17.67
C ASP A 540 -35.65 -15.29 18.61
N GLY A 541 -36.89 -14.95 18.12
CA GLY A 541 -37.87 -14.22 18.89
C GLY A 541 -37.53 -12.75 19.14
N GLN A 542 -36.53 -12.23 18.46
CA GLN A 542 -36.15 -10.83 18.60
C GLN A 542 -37.15 -9.90 17.89
N VAL A 543 -37.15 -8.65 18.30
CA VAL A 543 -38.07 -7.65 17.77
C VAL A 543 -37.49 -6.97 16.57
N ASN A 544 -38.19 -7.03 15.44
CA ASN A 544 -37.80 -6.35 14.22
C ASN A 544 -38.13 -4.85 14.29
N VAL A 545 -37.13 -4.01 14.17
CA VAL A 545 -37.27 -2.55 14.34
C VAL A 545 -37.15 -1.84 13.01
N TYR A 546 -36.19 -2.20 12.24
CA TYR A 546 -35.74 -1.52 11.02
C TYR A 546 -35.32 -2.52 9.96
N ARG A 547 -35.51 -2.15 8.71
CA ARG A 547 -34.95 -2.90 7.59
C ARG A 547 -34.54 -2.01 6.43
N ILE A 548 -33.58 -2.47 5.67
CA ILE A 548 -33.28 -1.96 4.33
C ILE A 548 -33.82 -2.96 3.34
N LEU A 549 -34.72 -2.49 2.49
CA LEU A 549 -35.30 -3.28 1.41
C LEU A 549 -34.64 -2.88 0.10
N GLN A 550 -34.01 -3.83 -0.59
CA GLN A 550 -33.45 -3.61 -1.90
C GLN A 550 -34.58 -3.64 -2.94
N SER A 551 -34.77 -2.51 -3.65
CA SER A 551 -35.87 -2.35 -4.63
C SER A 551 -35.50 -2.85 -6.03
N ALA A 552 -34.21 -3.00 -6.34
CA ALA A 552 -33.76 -3.52 -7.61
C ALA A 552 -33.64 -5.05 -7.57
N ASN A 553 -33.63 -5.66 -8.74
CA ASN A 553 -33.49 -7.10 -8.90
C ASN A 553 -32.25 -7.62 -8.17
N GLU A 554 -32.40 -8.74 -7.51
CA GLU A 554 -31.29 -9.49 -6.94
C GLU A 554 -30.19 -9.66 -7.99
N GLY A 555 -29.01 -9.15 -7.68
CA GLY A 555 -27.86 -9.30 -8.55
C GLY A 555 -27.64 -8.20 -9.60
N LEU A 556 -28.28 -7.04 -9.49
CA LEU A 556 -27.91 -5.92 -10.34
C LEU A 556 -26.47 -5.49 -10.03
N ALA A 557 -25.59 -5.66 -11.01
CA ALA A 557 -24.23 -5.20 -10.96
C ALA A 557 -24.11 -3.82 -11.62
N TYR A 558 -23.27 -2.98 -11.07
CA TYR A 558 -22.85 -1.72 -11.71
C TYR A 558 -21.34 -1.63 -11.77
N THR A 559 -20.81 -0.87 -12.71
CA THR A 559 -19.35 -0.71 -12.89
C THR A 559 -19.03 0.77 -13.02
N VAL A 560 -18.10 1.25 -12.20
CA VAL A 560 -17.49 2.58 -12.34
C VAL A 560 -16.04 2.44 -12.78
N VAL A 561 -15.51 3.47 -13.44
CA VAL A 561 -14.18 3.40 -14.06
C VAL A 561 -13.41 4.69 -13.79
N ASN A 562 -12.14 4.54 -13.44
CA ASN A 562 -11.17 5.62 -13.49
C ASN A 562 -10.19 5.39 -14.65
N LYS A 563 -10.09 6.35 -15.56
CA LYS A 563 -9.19 6.33 -16.71
C LYS A 563 -8.05 7.31 -16.48
N GLN A 564 -6.82 6.85 -16.60
CA GLN A 564 -5.63 7.69 -16.51
C GLN A 564 -4.88 7.71 -17.84
N SER A 565 -4.47 8.91 -18.24
CA SER A 565 -3.49 9.11 -19.29
C SER A 565 -2.32 9.86 -18.70
N ALA A 566 -1.11 9.38 -18.95
CA ALA A 566 0.10 10.05 -18.48
C ALA A 566 1.20 9.97 -19.52
N PHE A 567 2.10 10.94 -19.52
CA PHE A 567 3.37 10.89 -20.23
C PHE A 567 4.44 11.60 -19.41
N PHE A 568 5.70 11.19 -19.60
CA PHE A 568 6.82 11.86 -18.99
C PHE A 568 7.98 12.02 -19.96
N ILE A 569 8.84 12.95 -19.63
CA ILE A 569 10.16 13.11 -20.22
C ILE A 569 11.15 13.50 -19.13
N GLN A 570 12.32 12.89 -19.15
CA GLN A 570 13.41 13.25 -18.27
C GLN A 570 14.75 13.08 -18.97
N ASP A 571 15.72 13.93 -18.63
CA ASP A 571 17.10 13.85 -19.06
C ASP A 571 18.00 13.64 -17.84
N GLN A 572 18.70 12.53 -17.80
CA GLN A 572 19.79 12.29 -16.87
C GLN A 572 21.09 12.73 -17.55
N TRP A 573 21.53 13.92 -17.22
CA TRP A 573 22.75 14.53 -17.72
C TRP A 573 23.93 14.32 -16.77
N THR A 574 25.12 14.02 -17.33
CA THR A 574 26.36 13.86 -16.57
C THR A 574 27.50 14.56 -17.27
N LEU A 575 28.22 15.42 -16.54
CA LEU A 575 29.40 16.13 -17.04
C LEU A 575 30.47 16.21 -15.94
N GLY A 576 31.54 15.43 -16.09
CA GLY A 576 32.58 15.34 -15.08
C GLY A 576 32.02 14.85 -13.74
N GLN A 577 32.16 15.67 -12.70
CA GLN A 577 31.64 15.37 -11.35
C GLN A 577 30.17 15.77 -11.13
N TRP A 578 29.56 16.46 -12.08
CA TRP A 578 28.17 16.87 -11.99
C TRP A 578 27.23 15.92 -12.68
N SER A 579 26.13 15.63 -12.04
CA SER A 579 24.99 14.94 -12.65
C SER A 579 23.70 15.66 -12.29
N ALA A 580 22.80 15.80 -13.27
CA ALA A 580 21.46 16.35 -13.06
C ALA A 580 20.42 15.40 -13.65
N ASN A 581 19.27 15.31 -12.99
CA ASN A 581 18.10 14.69 -13.58
C ASN A 581 17.02 15.76 -13.65
N ILE A 582 16.56 16.08 -14.84
CA ILE A 582 15.58 17.15 -15.11
C ILE A 582 14.44 16.50 -15.88
N GLY A 583 13.26 16.48 -15.27
CA GLY A 583 12.10 15.88 -15.91
C GLY A 583 10.79 16.50 -15.50
N ALA A 584 9.76 16.10 -16.20
CA ALA A 584 8.37 16.41 -15.89
C ALA A 584 7.47 15.23 -16.26
N ARG A 585 6.47 15.01 -15.45
CA ARG A 585 5.37 14.09 -15.70
C ARG A 585 4.08 14.88 -15.88
N PHE A 586 3.25 14.42 -16.78
CA PHE A 586 1.97 14.99 -17.10
C PHE A 586 0.92 13.92 -16.94
N GLU A 587 -0.14 14.18 -16.17
CA GLU A 587 -1.18 13.22 -15.87
C GLU A 587 -2.57 13.83 -16.04
N GLN A 588 -3.52 13.01 -16.48
CA GLN A 588 -4.92 13.39 -16.52
C GLN A 588 -5.77 12.19 -16.10
N ASN A 589 -6.67 12.41 -15.16
CA ASN A 589 -7.63 11.42 -14.68
C ASN A 589 -9.05 11.79 -15.13
N GLU A 590 -9.85 10.76 -15.45
CA GLU A 590 -11.25 10.90 -15.83
C GLU A 590 -12.06 9.82 -15.10
N MET A 591 -13.00 10.24 -14.24
CA MET A 591 -13.94 9.36 -13.55
C MET A 591 -15.20 9.17 -14.39
N VAL A 592 -15.62 7.92 -14.57
CA VAL A 592 -16.75 7.51 -15.39
C VAL A 592 -17.77 6.77 -14.55
N ASN A 593 -19.04 7.18 -14.62
CA ASN A 593 -20.14 6.58 -13.89
C ASN A 593 -20.60 5.25 -14.51
N SER A 594 -21.46 4.55 -13.79
CA SER A 594 -21.96 3.24 -14.20
C SER A 594 -22.84 3.22 -15.47
N ALA A 595 -23.32 4.40 -15.93
CA ALA A 595 -23.99 4.56 -17.23
C ALA A 595 -23.01 4.91 -18.37
N GLY A 596 -21.71 5.03 -18.09
CA GLY A 596 -20.68 5.35 -19.07
C GLY A 596 -20.47 6.86 -19.31
N GLY A 597 -21.13 7.71 -18.56
CA GLY A 597 -20.94 9.16 -18.58
C GLY A 597 -19.77 9.63 -17.73
N THR A 598 -19.11 10.72 -18.11
CA THR A 598 -18.06 11.34 -17.30
C THR A 598 -18.65 12.02 -16.07
N ILE A 599 -18.16 11.65 -14.87
CA ILE A 599 -18.49 12.33 -13.61
C ILE A 599 -17.64 13.59 -13.47
N ASN A 600 -16.32 13.40 -13.56
CA ASN A 600 -15.34 14.48 -13.50
C ASN A 600 -14.14 14.14 -14.38
N LYS A 601 -13.57 15.15 -15.00
CA LYS A 601 -12.32 15.06 -15.74
C LYS A 601 -11.38 16.14 -15.23
N PHE A 602 -10.33 15.70 -14.56
CA PHE A 602 -9.32 16.60 -14.01
C PHE A 602 -8.52 17.28 -15.14
N ASP A 603 -8.01 18.47 -14.88
CA ASP A 603 -7.07 19.12 -15.77
C ASP A 603 -5.77 18.32 -15.91
N TRP A 604 -4.96 18.68 -16.90
CA TRP A 604 -3.62 18.13 -17.00
C TRP A 604 -2.74 18.61 -15.85
N ASP A 605 -2.36 17.70 -14.99
CA ASP A 605 -1.45 17.94 -13.87
C ASP A 605 0.00 17.89 -14.38
N VAL A 606 0.81 18.88 -13.99
CA VAL A 606 2.22 18.96 -14.37
C VAL A 606 3.12 18.81 -13.15
N ALA A 607 3.89 17.73 -13.12
CA ALA A 607 4.76 17.32 -12.01
C ALA A 607 6.25 17.48 -12.39
N PRO A 608 6.85 18.69 -12.22
CA PRO A 608 8.29 18.87 -12.44
C PRO A 608 9.10 18.13 -11.36
N ARG A 609 10.23 17.56 -11.76
CA ARG A 609 11.17 16.85 -10.88
C ARG A 609 12.59 17.15 -11.34
N VAL A 610 13.36 17.76 -10.45
CA VAL A 610 14.72 18.23 -10.74
C VAL A 610 15.65 17.79 -9.63
N SER A 611 16.77 17.19 -9.99
CA SER A 611 17.85 16.91 -9.03
C SER A 611 19.19 17.35 -9.57
N LEU A 612 20.09 17.67 -8.65
CA LEU A 612 21.48 17.98 -8.92
C LEU A 612 22.34 17.17 -7.96
N THR A 613 23.35 16.51 -8.48
CA THR A 613 24.29 15.69 -7.72
C THR A 613 25.71 16.09 -8.08
N TYR A 614 26.57 16.12 -7.07
CA TYR A 614 28.01 16.40 -7.23
C TYR A 614 28.84 15.31 -6.61
N ASP A 615 29.68 14.65 -7.39
CA ASP A 615 30.66 13.68 -6.93
C ASP A 615 31.86 14.44 -6.32
N LEU A 616 32.03 14.35 -5.00
CA LEU A 616 32.98 15.19 -4.25
C LEU A 616 34.43 14.89 -4.57
N ASP A 617 34.75 13.66 -4.87
CA ASP A 617 36.13 13.19 -5.09
C ASP A 617 36.39 12.76 -6.54
N GLY A 618 35.36 12.75 -7.41
CA GLY A 618 35.45 12.34 -8.80
C GLY A 618 35.72 10.84 -8.98
N THR A 619 35.60 10.05 -7.91
CA THR A 619 35.83 8.59 -7.93
C THR A 619 34.57 7.76 -7.78
N GLY A 620 33.42 8.41 -7.69
CA GLY A 620 32.13 7.75 -7.47
C GLY A 620 31.90 7.23 -6.04
N ARG A 621 32.70 7.72 -5.05
CA ARG A 621 32.64 7.25 -3.66
C ARG A 621 31.85 8.16 -2.75
N SER A 622 31.75 9.45 -3.08
CA SER A 622 31.11 10.44 -2.21
C SER A 622 30.32 11.43 -3.02
N LYS A 623 29.08 11.69 -2.62
CA LYS A 623 28.25 12.68 -3.28
C LYS A 623 27.48 13.55 -2.29
N ILE A 624 27.19 14.79 -2.73
CA ILE A 624 26.11 15.61 -2.19
C ILE A 624 25.04 15.76 -3.26
N TRP A 625 23.79 15.91 -2.84
CA TRP A 625 22.68 16.10 -3.78
C TRP A 625 21.60 17.03 -3.23
N GLY A 626 20.85 17.64 -4.15
CA GLY A 626 19.61 18.32 -3.88
C GLY A 626 18.52 17.82 -4.84
N PHE A 627 17.28 17.85 -4.40
CA PHE A 627 16.11 17.45 -5.18
C PHE A 627 14.95 18.40 -4.90
N PHE A 628 14.18 18.67 -5.93
CA PHE A 628 12.85 19.27 -5.86
C PHE A 628 11.93 18.47 -6.77
N GLY A 629 10.74 18.12 -6.26
CA GLY A 629 9.73 17.45 -7.07
C GLY A 629 8.32 17.75 -6.61
N ARG A 630 7.39 17.75 -7.57
CA ARG A 630 5.95 17.73 -7.34
C ARG A 630 5.40 16.37 -7.70
N TYR A 631 4.51 15.87 -6.87
CA TYR A 631 3.78 14.62 -7.06
C TYR A 631 2.30 14.90 -6.95
N TYR A 632 1.51 14.28 -7.82
CA TYR A 632 0.06 14.26 -7.69
C TYR A 632 -0.40 12.91 -7.16
N ASP A 633 -1.39 12.94 -6.29
CA ASP A 633 -1.90 11.71 -5.69
C ASP A 633 -2.82 10.98 -6.67
N PRO A 634 -2.77 9.64 -6.72
CA PRO A 634 -3.63 8.88 -7.62
C PRO A 634 -5.11 9.07 -7.29
N ILE A 635 -5.91 9.32 -8.31
CA ILE A 635 -7.37 9.30 -8.21
C ILE A 635 -7.82 7.84 -8.30
N ARG A 636 -8.62 7.39 -7.35
CA ARG A 636 -9.03 5.99 -7.19
C ARG A 636 -10.46 5.76 -7.69
N ALA A 637 -10.79 4.50 -7.95
CA ALA A 637 -12.12 4.12 -8.41
C ALA A 637 -13.20 4.22 -7.31
N ASP A 638 -12.83 4.23 -6.02
CA ASP A 638 -13.75 4.48 -4.92
C ASP A 638 -14.34 5.89 -4.95
N MET A 639 -13.55 6.89 -5.41
CA MET A 639 -14.07 8.25 -5.63
C MET A 639 -15.08 8.28 -6.78
N ALA A 640 -14.87 7.47 -7.81
CA ALA A 640 -15.85 7.30 -8.89
C ALA A 640 -17.09 6.54 -8.42
N ASP A 641 -16.92 5.55 -7.52
CA ASP A 641 -18.04 4.80 -6.93
C ASP A 641 -18.92 5.68 -6.06
N PHE A 642 -18.31 6.54 -5.25
CA PHE A 642 -19.02 7.47 -4.36
C PHE A 642 -20.12 8.30 -5.06
N ALA A 643 -19.85 8.80 -6.27
CA ALA A 643 -20.79 9.64 -7.02
C ALA A 643 -21.25 9.03 -8.35
N GLY A 644 -20.76 7.85 -8.74
CA GLY A 644 -20.97 7.29 -10.07
C GLY A 644 -21.81 6.03 -10.12
N ALA A 645 -22.23 5.48 -9.00
CA ALA A 645 -23.08 4.28 -8.93
C ALA A 645 -24.56 4.58 -9.33
N ILE A 646 -24.77 5.28 -10.43
CA ILE A 646 -26.09 5.81 -10.82
C ILE A 646 -27.02 4.77 -11.45
N THR A 647 -26.52 3.61 -11.83
CA THR A 647 -27.33 2.45 -12.30
C THR A 647 -27.41 1.32 -11.26
N GLY A 648 -26.84 1.56 -10.07
CA GLY A 648 -26.87 0.61 -8.96
C GLY A 648 -28.26 0.39 -8.37
N PRO A 649 -28.39 -0.54 -7.40
CA PRO A 649 -29.65 -0.78 -6.73
C PRO A 649 -30.11 0.41 -5.89
N THR A 650 -31.41 0.60 -5.82
CA THR A 650 -32.01 1.53 -4.86
C THR A 650 -32.44 0.79 -3.61
N TYR A 651 -32.47 1.50 -2.49
CA TYR A 651 -32.78 0.94 -1.17
C TYR A 651 -33.84 1.75 -0.48
N ASP A 652 -34.89 1.07 0.01
CA ASP A 652 -35.89 1.67 0.90
C ASP A 652 -35.50 1.40 2.36
N GLU A 653 -35.20 2.45 3.11
CA GLU A 653 -35.08 2.36 4.56
C GLU A 653 -36.48 2.40 5.20
N GLN A 654 -36.77 1.32 5.90
CA GLN A 654 -38.12 1.14 6.48
C GLN A 654 -38.02 0.95 8.00
N ILE A 655 -38.98 1.53 8.70
CA ILE A 655 -39.17 1.38 10.15
C ILE A 655 -40.47 0.63 10.43
N ASN A 656 -40.48 -0.19 11.45
CA ASN A 656 -41.64 -0.90 11.91
C ASN A 656 -42.49 0.02 12.81
N VAL A 657 -43.72 0.29 12.41
CA VAL A 657 -44.69 1.04 13.20
C VAL A 657 -45.89 0.14 13.44
N ASN A 658 -46.10 -0.33 14.65
CA ASN A 658 -47.20 -1.20 15.05
C ASN A 658 -47.40 -2.45 14.17
N GLY A 659 -46.28 -3.13 13.78
CA GLY A 659 -46.32 -4.32 12.93
C GLY A 659 -46.34 -4.05 11.43
N THR A 660 -46.41 -2.78 11.01
CA THR A 660 -46.40 -2.39 9.60
C THR A 660 -45.12 -1.65 9.24
N TRP A 661 -44.55 -2.01 8.09
CA TRP A 661 -43.33 -1.40 7.60
C TRP A 661 -43.64 -0.16 6.76
N TYR A 662 -42.98 0.96 7.10
CA TYR A 662 -43.11 2.22 6.38
C TYR A 662 -41.75 2.71 5.90
N THR A 663 -41.68 3.08 4.62
CA THR A 663 -40.50 3.72 4.04
C THR A 663 -40.41 5.16 4.55
N PHE A 664 -39.33 5.49 5.22
CA PHE A 664 -39.07 6.85 5.70
C PHE A 664 -37.94 7.53 4.94
N ARG A 665 -37.06 6.73 4.32
CA ARG A 665 -35.97 7.24 3.51
C ARG A 665 -35.76 6.30 2.32
N GLN A 666 -35.36 6.87 1.19
CA GLN A 666 -34.91 6.14 0.03
C GLN A 666 -33.46 6.51 -0.19
N ARG A 667 -32.63 5.51 -0.40
CA ARG A 667 -31.25 5.67 -0.88
C ARG A 667 -31.14 5.05 -2.26
N GLY A 668 -30.36 5.66 -3.08
CA GLY A 668 -30.14 5.13 -4.41
C GLY A 668 -29.02 5.88 -5.11
N PRO A 669 -28.79 5.48 -6.34
CA PRO A 669 -27.83 6.16 -7.18
C PRO A 669 -28.16 7.66 -7.24
N GLY A 670 -27.15 8.51 -7.01
CA GLY A 670 -27.25 9.95 -7.25
C GLY A 670 -27.52 10.83 -6.02
N ASP A 671 -27.34 10.35 -4.78
CA ASP A 671 -27.35 11.19 -3.58
C ASP A 671 -25.99 11.84 -3.25
N ALA A 672 -24.97 11.58 -4.06
CA ALA A 672 -23.65 12.17 -3.96
C ALA A 672 -23.17 12.74 -5.30
N ALA A 673 -22.26 13.70 -5.26
CA ALA A 673 -21.67 14.34 -6.42
C ALA A 673 -20.19 14.59 -6.24
N VAL A 674 -19.48 14.88 -7.32
CA VAL A 674 -18.13 15.44 -7.30
C VAL A 674 -18.20 16.91 -7.69
N ALA A 675 -17.64 17.78 -6.87
CA ALA A 675 -17.63 19.22 -7.15
C ALA A 675 -16.86 19.52 -8.44
N SER A 676 -17.42 20.36 -9.30
CA SER A 676 -16.73 20.78 -10.53
C SER A 676 -15.44 21.58 -10.28
N THR A 677 -15.22 22.03 -9.05
CA THR A 677 -14.04 22.77 -8.59
C THR A 677 -12.96 21.88 -7.97
N THR A 678 -13.18 20.56 -7.96
CA THR A 678 -12.26 19.58 -7.36
C THR A 678 -10.94 19.57 -8.10
N LYS A 679 -9.84 19.62 -7.34
CA LYS A 679 -8.46 19.57 -7.85
C LYS A 679 -7.79 18.29 -7.43
N THR A 680 -6.80 17.85 -8.20
CA THR A 680 -5.95 16.73 -7.81
C THR A 680 -5.06 17.13 -6.64
N PRO A 681 -5.03 16.38 -5.54
CA PRO A 681 -4.10 16.62 -4.44
C PRO A 681 -2.65 16.51 -4.90
N TYR A 682 -1.78 17.32 -4.32
CA TYR A 682 -0.36 17.28 -4.65
C TYR A 682 0.54 17.44 -3.44
N THR A 683 1.76 16.91 -3.56
CA THR A 683 2.85 17.07 -2.60
C THR A 683 4.06 17.68 -3.29
N ASP A 684 4.54 18.80 -2.75
CA ASP A 684 5.84 19.38 -3.08
C ASP A 684 6.90 18.83 -2.12
N GLU A 685 8.00 18.30 -2.66
CA GLU A 685 9.11 17.73 -1.91
C GLU A 685 10.41 18.50 -2.20
N ILE A 686 11.16 18.79 -1.14
CA ILE A 686 12.54 19.29 -1.21
C ILE A 686 13.42 18.33 -0.40
N MET A 687 14.54 17.93 -0.97
CA MET A 687 15.50 17.08 -0.29
C MET A 687 16.93 17.59 -0.49
N VAL A 688 17.75 17.35 0.52
CA VAL A 688 19.22 17.49 0.43
C VAL A 688 19.86 16.33 1.16
N GLY A 689 21.02 15.90 0.68
CA GLY A 689 21.69 14.77 1.32
C GLY A 689 23.15 14.62 0.96
N TYR A 690 23.77 13.69 1.67
CA TYR A 690 25.16 13.27 1.51
C TYR A 690 25.24 11.75 1.57
N ALA A 691 26.03 11.15 0.71
CA ALA A 691 26.35 9.73 0.77
C ALA A 691 27.83 9.50 0.49
N THR A 692 28.42 8.51 1.14
CA THR A 692 29.81 8.13 0.92
C THR A 692 30.01 6.63 1.15
N THR A 693 31.04 6.08 0.50
CA THR A 693 31.54 4.75 0.77
C THR A 693 32.88 4.83 1.51
N TYR A 694 32.96 4.20 2.66
CA TYR A 694 34.18 4.06 3.43
C TYR A 694 34.82 2.68 3.20
N GLY A 695 36.09 2.65 2.84
CA GLY A 695 36.75 1.41 2.43
C GLY A 695 36.16 0.89 1.11
N THR A 696 35.90 -0.43 1.07
CA THR A 696 35.38 -1.14 -0.11
C THR A 696 33.93 -1.62 0.05
N ASP A 697 33.35 -1.51 1.26
CA ASP A 697 32.16 -2.26 1.60
C ASP A 697 31.26 -1.61 2.66
N ILE A 698 31.58 -0.41 3.15
CA ILE A 698 30.74 0.32 4.09
C ILE A 698 30.16 1.56 3.41
N GLY A 699 28.84 1.59 3.25
CA GLY A 699 28.09 2.75 2.76
C GLY A 699 27.48 3.53 3.91
N PHE A 700 27.53 4.86 3.85
CA PHE A 700 26.87 5.78 4.74
C PHE A 700 26.03 6.79 3.95
N SER A 701 24.82 7.09 4.39
CA SER A 701 24.04 8.17 3.80
C SER A 701 23.22 8.92 4.87
N ILE A 702 22.98 10.20 4.58
CA ILE A 702 22.07 11.05 5.32
C ILE A 702 21.23 11.86 4.34
N ALA A 703 19.91 11.88 4.53
CA ALA A 703 18.96 12.67 3.76
C ALA A 703 18.06 13.49 4.69
N LEU A 704 17.84 14.74 4.34
CA LEU A 704 16.87 15.63 4.96
C LEU A 704 15.75 15.87 3.95
N THR A 705 14.50 15.71 4.37
CA THR A 705 13.32 15.82 3.50
C THR A 705 12.32 16.78 4.10
N GLY A 706 11.81 17.71 3.29
CA GLY A 706 10.64 18.53 3.59
C GLY A 706 9.54 18.29 2.57
N ARG A 707 8.29 18.09 3.03
CA ARG A 707 7.11 17.91 2.15
C ARG A 707 5.98 18.82 2.56
N LYS A 708 5.18 19.23 1.56
CA LYS A 708 3.93 19.98 1.74
C LYS A 708 2.85 19.39 0.85
N THR A 709 1.82 18.81 1.46
CA THR A 709 0.65 18.28 0.75
C THR A 709 -0.50 19.27 0.82
N ARG A 710 -1.13 19.54 -0.32
CA ARG A 710 -2.20 20.53 -0.50
C ARG A 710 -3.28 19.98 -1.42
N ASP A 711 -4.39 20.71 -1.46
CA ASP A 711 -5.58 20.40 -2.25
C ASP A 711 -6.15 19.00 -1.92
N LEU A 712 -6.07 18.60 -0.64
CA LEU A 712 -6.64 17.35 -0.12
C LEU A 712 -8.12 17.24 -0.50
N LEU A 713 -8.61 16.02 -0.70
CA LEU A 713 -10.02 15.76 -0.98
C LEU A 713 -10.77 15.39 0.30
N GLU A 714 -12.07 15.67 0.31
CA GLU A 714 -12.98 15.32 1.40
C GLU A 714 -14.39 15.12 0.86
N ASP A 715 -15.18 14.21 1.44
CA ASP A 715 -16.60 14.08 1.21
C ASP A 715 -17.38 15.00 2.18
N TYR A 716 -17.78 16.13 1.67
CA TYR A 716 -18.57 17.07 2.45
C TYR A 716 -20.01 16.59 2.65
N ASP A 717 -20.43 16.51 3.90
CA ASP A 717 -21.85 16.43 4.24
C ASP A 717 -22.47 17.82 4.13
N LEU A 718 -23.25 18.06 3.09
CA LEU A 718 -23.84 19.38 2.83
C LEU A 718 -24.73 19.85 3.98
N SER A 719 -25.35 18.94 4.73
CA SER A 719 -26.15 19.28 5.89
C SER A 719 -25.33 19.88 7.04
N LEU A 720 -24.03 19.58 7.09
CA LEU A 720 -23.11 20.13 8.09
C LEU A 720 -22.45 21.44 7.64
N TYR A 721 -22.15 21.56 6.34
CA TYR A 721 -21.31 22.67 5.84
C TYR A 721 -22.04 23.71 5.02
N SER A 722 -23.21 23.38 4.43
CA SER A 722 -23.84 24.23 3.44
C SER A 722 -25.37 24.35 3.53
N ASP A 723 -26.04 23.39 4.13
CA ASP A 723 -27.53 23.44 4.20
C ASP A 723 -28.01 24.57 5.13
N PRO A 724 -28.64 25.63 4.58
CA PRO A 724 -29.13 26.73 5.39
C PRO A 724 -30.32 26.36 6.29
N SER A 725 -30.92 25.19 6.07
CA SER A 725 -32.03 24.70 6.90
C SER A 725 -31.55 23.91 8.13
N THR A 726 -30.26 23.54 8.17
CA THR A 726 -29.71 22.82 9.30
C THR A 726 -29.60 23.73 10.53
N PRO A 727 -30.21 23.36 11.66
CA PRO A 727 -30.11 24.15 12.88
C PRO A 727 -28.63 24.26 13.31
N CYS A 728 -28.17 25.46 13.60
CA CYS A 728 -26.90 25.66 14.25
C CYS A 728 -26.89 24.98 15.62
N GLY A 729 -26.00 24.05 15.85
CA GLY A 729 -25.97 23.30 17.10
C GLY A 729 -24.65 22.57 17.28
N SER A 730 -24.54 21.82 18.35
CA SER A 730 -23.32 21.13 18.78
C SER A 730 -22.75 20.10 17.77
N GLU A 731 -23.49 19.77 16.72
CA GLU A 731 -23.07 18.75 15.74
C GLU A 731 -22.63 19.32 14.39
N GLY A 732 -22.81 20.61 14.14
CA GLY A 732 -22.51 21.20 12.83
C GLY A 732 -21.84 22.57 12.91
N LEU A 733 -20.74 22.73 12.21
CA LEU A 733 -20.09 24.03 11.99
C LEU A 733 -20.74 24.82 10.86
N ALA A 734 -21.55 24.19 10.04
CA ALA A 734 -22.22 24.79 8.91
C ALA A 734 -23.54 25.37 9.34
N CYS A 735 -23.51 26.63 9.62
CA CYS A 735 -24.67 27.49 9.89
C CYS A 735 -24.56 28.70 8.97
N PRO A 736 -25.66 29.27 8.47
CA PRO A 736 -25.62 30.45 7.63
C PRO A 736 -24.86 31.64 8.21
N THR A 737 -24.73 31.68 9.54
CA THR A 737 -23.97 32.72 10.27
C THR A 737 -22.59 32.26 10.70
N SER A 738 -22.23 30.97 10.49
CA SER A 738 -20.92 30.44 10.82
C SER A 738 -19.85 30.99 9.88
N PRO A 739 -18.65 31.38 10.35
CA PRO A 739 -17.53 31.76 9.50
C PRO A 739 -17.00 30.60 8.65
N TYR A 740 -17.40 29.36 8.96
CA TYR A 740 -16.99 28.14 8.25
C TYR A 740 -18.00 27.65 7.22
N TYR A 741 -19.16 28.31 7.12
CA TYR A 741 -20.17 28.02 6.11
C TYR A 741 -19.58 28.11 4.70
N LEU A 742 -19.88 27.10 3.87
CA LEU A 742 -19.51 27.04 2.46
C LEU A 742 -20.78 27.13 1.59
N PRO A 743 -20.89 28.12 0.71
CA PRO A 743 -22.06 28.19 -0.17
C PRO A 743 -22.05 27.05 -1.19
N TYR A 744 -23.22 26.63 -1.68
CA TYR A 744 -23.32 25.60 -2.73
C TYR A 744 -22.46 25.91 -3.96
N SER A 745 -22.29 27.19 -4.28
CA SER A 745 -21.40 27.63 -5.38
C SER A 745 -19.93 27.26 -5.18
N TYR A 746 -19.47 27.01 -3.93
CA TYR A 746 -18.14 26.49 -3.68
C TYR A 746 -17.95 25.07 -4.27
N PHE A 747 -19.02 24.29 -4.27
CA PHE A 747 -19.05 22.95 -4.83
C PHE A 747 -19.46 22.93 -6.31
N GLY A 748 -19.68 24.09 -6.93
CA GLY A 748 -20.22 24.16 -8.28
C GLY A 748 -21.68 23.71 -8.39
N LEU A 749 -22.41 23.68 -7.28
CA LEU A 749 -23.82 23.31 -7.20
C LEU A 749 -24.71 24.56 -7.20
N ASP A 750 -25.93 24.41 -7.69
CA ASP A 750 -26.99 25.40 -7.46
C ASP A 750 -27.70 25.14 -6.12
N GLY A 751 -28.43 26.10 -5.61
CA GLY A 751 -29.12 26.03 -4.31
C GLY A 751 -30.27 25.00 -4.22
N ASN A 752 -30.55 24.28 -5.32
CA ASN A 752 -31.58 23.25 -5.41
C ASN A 752 -30.99 21.85 -5.64
N ALA A 753 -29.68 21.69 -5.45
CA ALA A 753 -29.00 20.40 -5.66
C ALA A 753 -29.62 19.33 -4.76
N ASN A 754 -30.10 18.25 -5.37
CA ASN A 754 -30.66 17.10 -4.65
C ASN A 754 -29.58 16.06 -4.31
N VAL A 755 -28.53 16.51 -3.67
CA VAL A 755 -27.43 15.65 -3.19
C VAL A 755 -27.17 15.92 -1.71
N ASN A 756 -26.78 14.88 -0.98
CA ASN A 756 -26.46 14.98 0.44
C ASN A 756 -24.97 15.14 0.69
N TYR A 757 -24.14 14.58 -0.20
CA TYR A 757 -22.69 14.51 -0.07
C TYR A 757 -21.99 15.01 -1.32
N VAL A 758 -20.86 15.66 -1.15
CA VAL A 758 -20.05 16.15 -2.28
C VAL A 758 -18.58 15.90 -2.01
N LEU A 759 -17.95 15.12 -2.88
CA LEU A 759 -16.49 15.03 -2.91
C LEU A 759 -15.92 16.33 -3.48
N ALA A 760 -15.08 17.01 -2.73
CA ALA A 760 -14.49 18.27 -3.13
C ALA A 760 -13.11 18.48 -2.51
N THR A 761 -12.35 19.46 -3.01
CA THR A 761 -11.11 19.90 -2.39
C THR A 761 -11.38 20.46 -1.00
N LEU A 762 -10.70 19.92 0.01
CA LEU A 762 -10.85 20.32 1.41
C LEU A 762 -10.30 21.72 1.64
N LYS A 763 -11.17 22.68 1.85
CA LYS A 763 -10.82 24.08 2.02
C LYS A 763 -9.97 24.29 3.28
N GLY A 764 -8.70 24.68 3.09
CA GLY A 764 -7.75 24.87 4.19
C GLY A 764 -7.08 23.58 4.67
N GLY A 765 -7.38 22.43 4.09
CA GLY A 765 -6.71 21.18 4.36
C GLY A 765 -5.22 21.23 3.99
N LYS A 766 -4.36 20.73 4.86
CA LYS A 766 -2.90 20.69 4.62
C LYS A 766 -2.21 19.65 5.49
N ARG A 767 -1.14 19.08 4.95
CA ARG A 767 -0.18 18.25 5.68
C ARG A 767 1.23 18.75 5.39
N ASP A 768 2.08 18.76 6.40
CA ASP A 768 3.48 19.15 6.31
C ASP A 768 4.36 18.08 6.96
N TYR A 769 5.52 17.82 6.38
CA TYR A 769 6.44 16.80 6.89
C TYR A 769 7.88 17.30 6.83
N ILE A 770 8.64 17.01 7.89
CA ILE A 770 10.10 17.18 7.95
C ILE A 770 10.67 15.84 8.41
N GLY A 771 11.59 15.29 7.64
CA GLY A 771 12.24 14.02 7.93
C GLY A 771 13.75 14.08 7.87
N MET A 772 14.39 13.19 8.62
CA MET A 772 15.80 12.89 8.50
C MET A 772 15.97 11.38 8.48
N GLU A 773 16.69 10.86 7.49
CA GLU A 773 17.06 9.46 7.38
C GLU A 773 18.59 9.35 7.39
N VAL A 774 19.11 8.50 8.28
CA VAL A 774 20.53 8.16 8.36
C VAL A 774 20.67 6.67 8.18
N THR A 775 21.50 6.22 7.25
CA THR A 775 21.75 4.79 7.00
C THR A 775 23.23 4.49 7.03
N LEU A 776 23.55 3.33 7.57
CA LEU A 776 24.87 2.73 7.55
C LEU A 776 24.72 1.28 7.09
N GLN A 777 25.44 0.86 6.06
CA GLN A 777 25.35 -0.48 5.50
C GLN A 777 26.73 -1.07 5.26
N LYS A 778 26.95 -2.27 5.76
CA LYS A 778 28.12 -3.12 5.43
C LYS A 778 27.66 -4.18 4.44
N PHE A 779 28.16 -4.11 3.22
CA PHE A 779 27.90 -5.09 2.19
C PHE A 779 28.66 -6.40 2.47
N LYS A 780 28.11 -7.54 2.01
CA LYS A 780 28.73 -8.85 2.21
C LYS A 780 29.97 -9.01 1.33
N THR A 781 31.13 -8.68 1.86
CA THR A 781 32.43 -8.90 1.21
C THR A 781 33.21 -10.07 1.81
N ASP A 782 32.92 -10.43 3.04
CA ASP A 782 33.43 -11.59 3.79
C ASP A 782 32.22 -12.43 4.24
N ASN A 783 32.28 -13.00 5.43
CA ASN A 783 31.23 -13.88 5.95
C ASN A 783 30.09 -13.12 6.65
N TRP A 784 30.03 -11.78 6.58
CA TRP A 784 29.04 -11.00 7.29
C TRP A 784 28.57 -9.78 6.53
N GLN A 785 27.35 -9.38 6.82
CA GLN A 785 26.72 -8.15 6.38
C GLN A 785 25.89 -7.55 7.49
N ALA A 786 25.67 -6.24 7.47
CA ALA A 786 24.83 -5.54 8.44
C ALA A 786 24.33 -4.23 7.88
N ALA A 787 23.20 -3.76 8.38
CA ALA A 787 22.73 -2.39 8.19
C ALA A 787 22.14 -1.83 9.46
N ALA A 788 22.22 -0.51 9.62
CA ALA A 788 21.56 0.23 10.67
C ALA A 788 20.96 1.51 10.08
N SER A 789 19.79 1.90 10.54
CA SER A 789 19.15 3.15 10.15
C SER A 789 18.50 3.84 11.32
N TYR A 790 18.52 5.16 11.27
CA TYR A 790 17.78 6.03 12.17
C TYR A 790 16.92 6.97 11.34
N THR A 791 15.65 7.09 11.70
CA THR A 791 14.71 7.99 11.04
C THR A 791 14.04 8.91 12.07
N PHE A 792 14.03 10.20 11.76
CA PHE A 792 13.20 11.19 12.43
C PHE A 792 12.05 11.59 11.54
N ASN A 793 10.81 11.56 12.07
CA ASN A 793 9.58 11.86 11.35
C ASN A 793 8.81 12.97 12.08
N GLY A 794 8.74 14.14 11.49
CA GLY A 794 7.99 15.29 11.98
C GLY A 794 6.79 15.57 11.06
N ALA A 795 5.71 14.80 11.20
CA ALA A 795 4.48 14.99 10.43
C ALA A 795 3.48 15.84 11.21
N SER A 796 2.87 16.81 10.55
CA SER A 796 1.84 17.69 11.09
C SER A 796 0.78 18.00 10.05
N GLY A 797 -0.44 18.29 10.47
CA GLY A 797 -1.53 18.63 9.58
C GLY A 797 -2.84 18.91 10.30
N ASN A 798 -3.86 19.23 9.53
CA ASN A 798 -5.24 19.39 9.98
C ASN A 798 -6.22 18.46 9.22
N SER A 799 -5.70 17.38 8.70
CA SER A 799 -6.44 16.26 8.14
C SER A 799 -5.71 15.00 8.58
N ASN A 800 -6.41 13.93 8.93
CA ASN A 800 -5.76 12.72 9.37
C ASN A 800 -5.11 11.99 8.18
N SER A 801 -4.14 11.11 8.48
CA SER A 801 -3.40 10.37 7.47
C SER A 801 -3.98 9.00 7.18
N ASP A 802 -4.87 8.50 8.04
CA ASP A 802 -5.46 7.17 7.91
C ASP A 802 -6.69 7.17 7.02
N GLY A 803 -6.67 8.01 6.01
CA GLY A 803 -7.79 8.26 5.17
C GLY A 803 -8.60 7.03 4.86
N ASN A 804 -9.87 7.16 4.96
CA ASN A 804 -10.81 6.34 4.28
C ASN A 804 -10.37 6.23 2.81
N ALA A 805 -10.55 5.08 2.18
CA ALA A 805 -10.14 4.91 0.80
C ALA A 805 -10.91 5.83 -0.17
N ASP A 806 -12.06 6.35 0.24
CA ASP A 806 -12.92 7.22 -0.56
C ASP A 806 -12.32 8.61 -0.76
N TYR A 807 -11.54 9.11 0.20
CA TYR A 807 -10.98 10.46 0.21
C TYR A 807 -9.70 10.51 1.04
N GLN A 808 -8.99 11.64 0.98
CA GLN A 808 -7.69 11.78 1.62
C GLN A 808 -7.73 12.49 2.96
N GLY A 809 -8.45 11.99 3.89
CA GLY A 809 -8.51 12.55 5.21
C GLY A 809 -9.89 12.45 5.80
N ASP A 810 -9.98 12.44 7.09
CA ASP A 810 -11.20 12.17 7.81
C ASP A 810 -11.34 13.11 9.03
N TRP A 811 -11.24 14.41 8.80
CA TRP A 811 -11.51 15.43 9.82
C TRP A 811 -12.97 15.87 9.84
N ILE A 812 -13.75 15.05 9.67
CA ILE A 812 -15.07 15.03 9.16
C ILE A 812 -16.09 15.92 9.80
N ALA A 813 -16.02 16.21 11.04
CA ALA A 813 -17.05 16.99 11.70
C ALA A 813 -16.62 18.42 11.97
N LEU A 814 -15.36 18.73 11.68
CA LEU A 814 -14.79 20.03 12.00
C LEU A 814 -14.08 20.59 10.77
N ASP A 815 -14.40 21.84 10.44
CA ASP A 815 -13.72 22.52 9.35
C ASP A 815 -12.23 22.71 9.68
N PRO A 816 -11.28 22.32 8.80
CA PRO A 816 -9.84 22.45 9.06
C PRO A 816 -9.37 23.89 9.21
N ARG A 817 -10.21 24.87 8.93
CA ARG A 817 -9.96 26.31 9.18
C ARG A 817 -10.21 26.71 10.62
N ALA A 818 -10.91 25.88 11.40
CA ALA A 818 -11.16 26.15 12.82
C ALA A 818 -9.85 26.17 13.62
N PRO A 819 -9.77 26.94 14.73
CA PRO A 819 -8.59 26.98 15.58
C PRO A 819 -8.18 25.63 16.14
N ASN A 820 -6.87 25.46 16.34
CA ASN A 820 -6.25 24.30 16.99
C ASN A 820 -6.44 22.95 16.27
N GLN A 821 -6.94 22.95 15.04
CA GLN A 821 -7.05 21.74 14.23
C GLN A 821 -5.73 21.28 13.62
N TYR A 822 -4.78 22.18 13.46
CA TYR A 822 -3.44 21.84 12.98
C TYR A 822 -2.57 21.37 14.15
N GLY A 823 -2.05 20.15 14.05
CA GLY A 823 -1.20 19.53 15.05
C GLY A 823 -0.35 18.39 14.50
N PRO A 824 0.47 17.74 15.36
CA PRO A 824 1.17 16.53 15.00
C PRO A 824 0.19 15.43 14.55
N GLN A 825 0.56 14.68 13.52
CA GLN A 825 -0.30 13.64 12.99
C GLN A 825 -0.42 12.46 13.96
N PRO A 826 -1.65 12.03 14.33
CA PRO A 826 -1.85 10.77 15.06
C PRO A 826 -1.27 9.58 14.28
N GLY A 827 -0.77 8.58 15.00
CA GLY A 827 -0.09 7.44 14.39
C GLY A 827 1.35 7.70 13.97
N ASN A 828 1.83 8.95 13.99
CA ASN A 828 3.23 9.27 13.70
C ASN A 828 4.17 8.72 14.78
N ILE A 829 5.24 8.04 14.35
CA ILE A 829 6.34 7.58 15.21
C ILE A 829 7.55 8.50 14.95
N LYS A 830 7.83 9.40 15.87
CA LYS A 830 8.84 10.44 15.67
C LYS A 830 10.25 9.90 15.47
N HIS A 831 10.62 8.86 16.20
CA HIS A 831 11.97 8.31 16.17
C HIS A 831 11.91 6.80 15.97
N GLN A 832 12.62 6.33 14.96
CA GLN A 832 12.77 4.91 14.67
C GLN A 832 14.25 4.57 14.52
N PHE A 833 14.65 3.44 15.08
CA PHE A 833 15.96 2.85 14.85
C PHE A 833 15.78 1.40 14.42
N LYS A 834 16.38 1.03 13.30
CA LYS A 834 16.38 -0.34 12.79
C LYS A 834 17.81 -0.79 12.57
N ALA A 835 18.12 -2.03 12.93
CA ALA A 835 19.39 -2.64 12.63
C ALA A 835 19.20 -4.12 12.30
N TRP A 836 19.94 -4.61 11.32
CA TRP A 836 19.97 -6.02 11.01
C TRP A 836 21.37 -6.47 10.59
N GLY A 837 21.63 -7.78 10.70
CA GLY A 837 22.89 -8.35 10.25
C GLY A 837 22.86 -9.85 10.20
N SER A 838 23.79 -10.42 9.46
CA SER A 838 24.05 -11.87 9.40
C SER A 838 25.55 -12.17 9.42
N TYR A 839 25.90 -13.32 9.99
CA TYR A 839 27.24 -13.89 10.00
C TYR A 839 27.19 -15.37 9.63
N GLU A 840 27.95 -15.75 8.61
CA GLU A 840 28.06 -17.11 8.13
C GLU A 840 29.37 -17.76 8.64
N PHE A 841 29.22 -18.84 9.42
CA PHE A 841 30.36 -19.61 9.93
C PHE A 841 30.87 -20.60 8.87
N PRO A 842 32.18 -20.90 8.84
CA PRO A 842 32.76 -21.81 7.83
C PRO A 842 32.19 -23.24 7.82
N PHE A 843 31.52 -23.67 8.90
CA PHE A 843 30.89 -24.98 8.99
C PHE A 843 29.42 -25.03 8.53
N GLY A 844 28.93 -23.95 7.91
CA GLY A 844 27.59 -23.89 7.30
C GLY A 844 26.47 -23.38 8.20
N LEU A 845 26.76 -22.91 9.43
CA LEU A 845 25.80 -22.20 10.27
C LEU A 845 25.79 -20.70 9.89
N GLU A 846 24.61 -20.13 9.68
CA GLU A 846 24.43 -18.67 9.57
C GLU A 846 23.54 -18.22 10.73
N LEU A 847 23.97 -17.18 11.44
CA LEU A 847 23.20 -16.50 12.47
C LEU A 847 22.87 -15.09 11.98
N SER A 848 21.60 -14.70 12.12
CA SER A 848 21.16 -13.36 11.77
C SER A 848 20.18 -12.80 12.77
N GLY A 849 20.03 -11.48 12.76
CA GLY A 849 19.09 -10.78 13.64
C GLY A 849 18.59 -9.49 13.04
N VAL A 850 17.39 -9.10 13.49
CA VAL A 850 16.74 -7.83 13.18
C VAL A 850 16.31 -7.18 14.49
N PHE A 851 16.77 -5.97 14.72
CA PHE A 851 16.41 -5.14 15.88
C PHE A 851 15.62 -3.93 15.40
N ASN A 852 14.46 -3.68 16.01
CA ASN A 852 13.64 -2.50 15.77
C ASN A 852 13.35 -1.80 17.09
N TRP A 853 13.53 -0.48 17.12
CA TRP A 853 13.14 0.38 18.22
C TRP A 853 12.31 1.55 17.70
N ASN A 854 11.22 1.90 18.41
CA ASN A 854 10.28 2.96 18.05
C ASN A 854 9.97 3.79 19.29
N SER A 855 9.86 5.11 19.14
CA SER A 855 9.54 6.05 20.24
C SER A 855 8.09 5.98 20.73
N GLY A 856 7.28 5.10 20.19
CA GLY A 856 5.83 5.09 20.37
C GLY A 856 5.13 5.99 19.34
N ALA A 857 3.87 5.67 19.08
CA ALA A 857 3.03 6.45 18.18
C ALA A 857 2.39 7.64 18.91
N LEU A 858 2.18 8.74 18.19
CA LEU A 858 1.38 9.85 18.69
C LEU A 858 -0.10 9.49 18.60
N TYR A 859 -0.89 9.96 19.58
CA TYR A 859 -2.35 9.85 19.53
C TYR A 859 -3.01 11.12 20.03
N SER A 860 -4.28 11.31 19.66
CA SER A 860 -5.04 12.49 20.02
C SER A 860 -5.86 12.21 21.29
N ARG A 861 -6.18 13.27 22.04
CA ARG A 861 -7.30 13.19 22.98
C ARG A 861 -8.59 13.32 22.18
N THR A 862 -9.41 12.27 22.15
CA THR A 862 -10.62 12.26 21.36
C THR A 862 -11.86 12.22 22.22
N TRP A 863 -12.94 12.73 21.66
CA TRP A 863 -14.27 12.75 22.25
C TRP A 863 -15.24 12.05 21.29
N ALA A 864 -16.02 11.12 21.80
CA ALA A 864 -17.05 10.47 20.99
C ALA A 864 -18.28 11.36 20.91
N THR A 865 -18.66 11.71 19.70
CA THR A 865 -19.93 12.40 19.40
C THR A 865 -20.58 11.76 18.18
N SER A 866 -21.87 11.53 18.23
CA SER A 866 -22.65 10.97 17.11
C SER A 866 -22.01 9.76 16.39
N GLY A 867 -21.27 8.91 17.14
CA GLY A 867 -20.64 7.72 16.60
C GLY A 867 -19.24 7.94 15.98
N ARG A 868 -18.67 9.12 16.12
CA ARG A 868 -17.32 9.47 15.67
C ARG A 868 -16.43 9.86 16.85
N ASN A 869 -15.14 9.55 16.75
CA ASN A 869 -14.12 10.00 17.67
C ASN A 869 -13.45 11.25 17.10
N LEU A 870 -13.74 12.40 17.69
CA LEU A 870 -13.19 13.69 17.29
C LEU A 870 -12.16 14.17 18.31
N PRO A 871 -11.17 14.99 17.93
CA PRO A 871 -10.31 15.66 18.89
C PRO A 871 -11.11 16.40 19.95
N GLU A 872 -10.56 16.48 21.17
CA GLU A 872 -11.21 17.11 22.33
C GLU A 872 -11.66 18.53 21.99
N MET A 873 -12.93 18.81 22.21
CA MET A 873 -13.59 20.05 21.81
C MET A 873 -14.18 20.77 23.00
N VAL A 874 -14.35 22.08 22.84
CA VAL A 874 -15.12 22.93 23.73
C VAL A 874 -16.15 23.72 22.94
N GLU A 875 -17.34 23.83 23.43
CA GLU A 875 -18.38 24.67 22.85
C GLU A 875 -18.08 26.14 23.15
N VAL A 876 -18.17 26.97 22.12
CA VAL A 876 -17.99 28.41 22.25
C VAL A 876 -19.32 29.11 21.97
N PRO A 877 -19.87 29.88 22.89
CA PRO A 877 -21.08 30.65 22.64
C PRO A 877 -20.81 31.75 21.60
N TYR A 878 -21.78 31.91 20.69
CA TYR A 878 -21.79 33.01 19.72
C TYR A 878 -22.21 34.32 20.38
N GLU A 879 -21.91 35.45 19.74
CA GLU A 879 -22.23 36.79 20.24
C GLU A 879 -23.75 37.00 20.46
N ASP A 880 -24.61 36.24 19.80
CA ASP A 880 -26.07 36.28 19.95
C ASP A 880 -26.61 35.36 21.06
N GLY A 881 -25.72 34.73 21.83
CA GLY A 881 -26.08 33.81 22.91
C GLY A 881 -26.43 32.40 22.48
N LYS A 882 -26.31 32.07 21.19
CA LYS A 882 -26.41 30.69 20.71
C LYS A 882 -25.08 29.99 20.80
N VAL A 883 -25.09 28.70 21.12
CA VAL A 883 -23.90 27.84 21.05
C VAL A 883 -23.77 27.37 19.62
N VAL A 884 -22.72 27.77 18.92
CA VAL A 884 -22.63 27.56 17.47
C VAL A 884 -21.36 26.85 17.03
N ASP A 885 -20.24 27.10 17.69
CA ASP A 885 -18.97 26.56 17.26
C ASP A 885 -18.31 25.69 18.30
N THR A 886 -17.78 24.60 17.82
CA THR A 886 -16.98 23.69 18.60
C THR A 886 -15.52 23.89 18.22
N TRP A 887 -14.67 24.20 19.22
CA TRP A 887 -13.25 24.42 19.02
C TRP A 887 -12.45 23.26 19.57
N ILE A 888 -11.42 22.84 18.83
CA ILE A 888 -10.47 21.87 19.36
C ILE A 888 -9.65 22.50 20.48
N VAL A 889 -9.51 21.76 21.58
CA VAL A 889 -8.65 22.14 22.70
C VAL A 889 -7.19 22.20 22.22
N PRO A 890 -6.41 23.26 22.57
CA PRO A 890 -4.99 23.33 22.21
C PRO A 890 -4.22 22.07 22.62
N GLY A 891 -3.52 21.44 21.67
CA GLY A 891 -2.76 20.22 21.89
C GLY A 891 -3.58 18.94 21.94
N ALA A 892 -4.89 18.96 21.64
CA ALA A 892 -5.68 17.73 21.56
C ALA A 892 -5.28 16.84 20.38
N VAL A 893 -4.93 17.45 19.22
CA VAL A 893 -4.51 16.73 18.01
C VAL A 893 -3.07 16.26 18.17
N GLY A 894 -2.84 14.94 18.21
CA GLY A 894 -1.51 14.32 18.27
C GLY A 894 -0.67 14.75 19.48
N GLY A 895 -1.32 15.26 20.53
CA GLY A 895 -0.61 15.82 21.71
C GLY A 895 -0.10 14.78 22.69
N GLU A 896 -0.60 13.57 22.61
CA GLU A 896 -0.21 12.46 23.47
C GLU A 896 0.82 11.55 22.78
N ASN A 897 1.63 10.86 23.56
CA ASN A 897 2.69 10.01 23.07
C ASN A 897 2.65 8.65 23.73
N GLY A 898 2.52 7.61 22.94
CA GLY A 898 2.61 6.23 23.41
C GLY A 898 4.01 5.87 23.91
N PRO A 899 4.16 4.79 24.69
CA PRO A 899 5.45 4.35 25.21
C PRO A 899 6.36 3.82 24.10
N ALA A 900 7.66 4.00 24.28
CA ALA A 900 8.65 3.42 23.39
C ALA A 900 8.68 1.89 23.50
N TYR A 901 8.89 1.21 22.39
CA TYR A 901 8.97 -0.26 22.34
C TYR A 901 10.07 -0.74 21.39
N TYR A 902 10.47 -1.97 21.55
CA TYR A 902 11.47 -2.61 20.69
C TYR A 902 11.22 -4.10 20.55
N THR A 903 11.75 -4.65 19.44
CA THR A 903 11.78 -6.10 19.16
C THR A 903 13.18 -6.50 18.74
N LEU A 904 13.54 -7.74 19.05
CA LEU A 904 14.72 -8.43 18.54
C LEU A 904 14.29 -9.79 18.00
N ASP A 905 14.46 -9.97 16.70
CA ASP A 905 14.17 -11.21 15.98
C ASP A 905 15.47 -11.87 15.56
N VAL A 906 15.57 -13.19 15.64
CA VAL A 906 16.80 -13.91 15.30
C VAL A 906 16.51 -15.13 14.42
N ARG A 907 17.44 -15.48 13.53
CA ARG A 907 17.43 -16.70 12.73
C ARG A 907 18.71 -17.48 12.93
N ALA A 908 18.58 -18.78 13.10
CA ALA A 908 19.66 -19.74 12.93
C ALA A 908 19.38 -20.59 11.68
N LYS A 909 20.26 -20.56 10.70
CA LYS A 909 20.17 -21.31 9.45
C LYS A 909 21.39 -22.24 9.35
N TYR A 910 21.16 -23.54 9.17
CA TYR A 910 22.21 -24.50 8.90
C TYR A 910 22.10 -25.06 7.49
N SER A 911 23.16 -24.92 6.72
CA SER A 911 23.22 -25.30 5.31
C SER A 911 24.21 -26.44 5.10
N ARG A 912 23.81 -27.44 4.31
CA ARG A 912 24.69 -28.57 3.98
C ARG A 912 24.47 -28.99 2.52
N PRO A 913 25.56 -29.20 1.74
CA PRO A 913 25.46 -29.82 0.42
C PRO A 913 24.91 -31.26 0.52
N VAL A 914 23.95 -31.61 -0.32
CA VAL A 914 23.33 -32.94 -0.39
C VAL A 914 23.00 -33.25 -1.85
N GLY A 915 23.59 -34.31 -2.39
CA GLY A 915 23.41 -34.67 -3.82
C GLY A 915 23.97 -33.58 -4.74
N PHE A 916 23.13 -33.14 -5.67
CA PHE A 916 23.44 -32.04 -6.60
C PHE A 916 22.95 -30.66 -6.10
N GLY A 917 22.43 -30.61 -4.89
CA GLY A 917 21.90 -29.39 -4.30
C GLY A 917 22.36 -29.15 -2.86
N LYS A 918 21.59 -28.31 -2.15
CA LYS A 918 21.84 -27.90 -0.76
C LYS A 918 20.57 -28.01 0.05
N VAL A 919 20.64 -28.65 1.22
CA VAL A 919 19.58 -28.63 2.23
C VAL A 919 19.89 -27.52 3.23
N GLU A 920 18.87 -26.75 3.60
CA GLU A 920 18.91 -25.71 4.61
C GLU A 920 17.80 -25.96 5.64
N VAL A 921 18.12 -25.81 6.91
CA VAL A 921 17.17 -25.90 8.02
C VAL A 921 17.20 -24.58 8.77
N PHE A 922 16.02 -24.05 9.10
CA PHE A 922 15.87 -22.74 9.72
C PHE A 922 15.12 -22.82 11.03
N LEU A 923 15.55 -22.02 11.97
CA LEU A 923 14.80 -21.66 13.17
C LEU A 923 14.75 -20.14 13.27
N ASP A 924 13.56 -19.57 13.09
CA ASP A 924 13.30 -18.15 13.31
C ASP A 924 12.64 -17.98 14.67
N VAL A 925 13.13 -17.05 15.47
CA VAL A 925 12.54 -16.68 16.74
C VAL A 925 12.26 -15.19 16.74
N PHE A 926 10.99 -14.81 16.62
CA PHE A 926 10.55 -13.42 16.67
C PHE A 926 10.34 -12.99 18.11
N ASN A 927 10.67 -11.73 18.41
CA ASN A 927 10.63 -11.14 19.76
C ASN A 927 11.28 -12.07 20.80
N ILE A 928 12.54 -12.45 20.58
CA ILE A 928 13.26 -13.41 21.42
C ILE A 928 13.26 -13.00 22.91
N LEU A 929 13.19 -11.71 23.20
CA LEU A 929 13.17 -11.14 24.54
C LEU A 929 11.79 -11.27 25.22
N ASP A 930 10.75 -11.69 24.51
CA ASP A 930 9.36 -11.78 24.98
C ASP A 930 8.85 -10.48 25.62
N LYS A 931 9.28 -9.34 25.09
CA LYS A 931 8.87 -8.01 25.53
C LYS A 931 7.56 -7.62 24.85
N GLN A 932 6.45 -7.75 25.55
CA GLN A 932 5.12 -7.41 25.07
C GLN A 932 4.77 -5.97 25.49
N SER A 933 5.47 -5.00 24.94
CA SER A 933 5.25 -3.58 25.20
C SER A 933 3.97 -3.09 24.49
N PRO A 934 3.28 -2.08 25.04
CA PRO A 934 2.18 -1.40 24.33
C PRO A 934 2.62 -0.83 22.99
N THR A 935 1.71 -0.83 22.02
CA THR A 935 1.91 -0.26 20.68
C THR A 935 0.79 0.67 20.24
N ALA A 936 -0.35 0.64 20.94
CA ALA A 936 -1.45 1.59 20.78
C ALA A 936 -2.16 1.79 22.11
N GLU A 937 -2.73 2.97 22.30
CA GLU A 937 -3.43 3.40 23.51
C GLU A 937 -4.88 3.80 23.16
N MET A 938 -5.74 3.78 24.19
CA MET A 938 -7.10 4.29 24.11
C MET A 938 -7.05 5.82 24.01
N ASP A 939 -7.49 6.34 22.91
CA ASP A 939 -7.52 7.77 22.60
C ASP A 939 -8.80 8.48 23.07
N LEU A 940 -9.86 7.71 23.36
CA LEU A 940 -11.16 8.24 23.78
C LEU A 940 -11.14 8.63 25.25
N LEU A 941 -11.41 9.92 25.55
CA LEU A 941 -11.39 10.49 26.90
C LEU A 941 -12.38 9.79 27.86
N ALA A 942 -13.54 9.41 27.38
CA ALA A 942 -14.54 8.67 28.16
C ALA A 942 -14.23 7.17 28.29
N GLY A 943 -13.19 6.68 27.57
CA GLY A 943 -12.97 5.24 27.40
C GLY A 943 -14.08 4.56 26.58
N ASN A 944 -13.99 3.26 26.41
CA ASN A 944 -14.97 2.47 25.64
C ASN A 944 -15.71 1.41 26.48
N GLY A 945 -15.65 1.51 27.81
CA GLY A 945 -16.23 0.53 28.73
C GLY A 945 -15.31 -0.66 29.05
N VAL A 946 -14.27 -0.90 28.23
CA VAL A 946 -13.24 -1.91 28.45
C VAL A 946 -11.93 -1.25 28.87
N TYR A 947 -11.52 -0.21 28.14
CA TYR A 947 -10.29 0.55 28.38
C TYR A 947 -10.61 1.99 28.73
N GLN A 948 -9.83 2.57 29.65
CA GLN A 948 -9.85 4.00 29.96
C GLN A 948 -8.85 4.75 29.09
N PHE A 949 -8.98 6.08 28.97
CA PHE A 949 -8.05 6.93 28.23
C PHE A 949 -6.60 6.66 28.66
N GLY A 950 -5.71 6.53 27.66
CA GLY A 950 -4.29 6.25 27.88
C GLY A 950 -3.96 4.80 28.25
N GLN A 951 -4.96 3.94 28.42
CA GLN A 951 -4.68 2.50 28.65
C GLN A 951 -4.28 1.82 27.35
N PRO A 952 -3.31 0.89 27.39
CA PRO A 952 -2.91 0.12 26.23
C PRO A 952 -4.06 -0.71 25.64
N THR A 953 -4.21 -0.68 24.32
CA THR A 953 -5.19 -1.45 23.55
C THR A 953 -4.55 -2.49 22.63
N ALA A 954 -3.26 -2.31 22.30
CA ALA A 954 -2.49 -3.25 21.51
C ALA A 954 -1.07 -3.40 22.06
N TRP A 955 -0.45 -4.56 21.81
CA TRP A 955 0.88 -4.89 22.30
C TRP A 955 1.72 -5.59 21.24
N VAL A 956 3.04 -5.51 21.39
CA VAL A 956 3.98 -6.36 20.64
C VAL A 956 3.63 -7.83 20.88
N LEU A 957 3.56 -8.59 19.79
CA LEU A 957 3.22 -10.02 19.86
C LEU A 957 4.24 -10.80 20.72
N PRO A 958 3.80 -11.85 21.44
CA PRO A 958 4.67 -12.71 22.22
C PRO A 958 5.83 -13.30 21.41
N ARG A 959 6.88 -13.77 22.09
CA ARG A 959 7.93 -14.56 21.44
C ARG A 959 7.30 -15.76 20.74
N ARG A 960 7.69 -15.95 19.46
CA ARG A 960 7.17 -17.03 18.63
C ARG A 960 8.26 -17.60 17.73
N ALA A 961 8.22 -18.89 17.49
CA ALA A 961 9.20 -19.57 16.66
C ALA A 961 8.57 -20.13 15.39
N TYR A 962 9.32 -20.09 14.28
CA TYR A 962 9.03 -20.77 13.03
C TYR A 962 10.12 -21.77 12.72
N LEU A 963 9.72 -22.91 12.21
CA LEU A 963 10.62 -23.95 11.72
C LEU A 963 10.49 -24.06 10.22
N GLY A 964 11.60 -24.23 9.52
CA GLY A 964 11.60 -24.37 8.09
C GLY A 964 12.70 -25.30 7.57
N VAL A 965 12.43 -25.91 6.43
CA VAL A 965 13.38 -26.68 5.64
C VAL A 965 13.29 -26.29 4.18
N ARG A 966 14.43 -26.21 3.51
CA ARG A 966 14.54 -25.88 2.08
C ARG A 966 15.58 -26.77 1.42
N TYR A 967 15.26 -27.21 0.23
CA TYR A 967 16.23 -27.83 -0.68
C TYR A 967 16.35 -26.97 -1.94
N THR A 968 17.57 -26.60 -2.30
CA THR A 968 17.87 -25.83 -3.52
C THR A 968 18.82 -26.62 -4.41
N PHE A 969 18.64 -26.51 -5.72
CA PHE A 969 19.48 -27.18 -6.72
C PHE A 969 19.67 -26.31 -7.97
#